data_fc0bde369b726cc6714edd17c41a8691
#
_entry.id   fc0bde369b726cc6714edd17c41a8691
#
_cell.length_a   1.000
_cell.length_b   1.000
_cell.length_c   1.000
_cell.angle_alpha   90.00
_cell.angle_beta   90.00
_cell.angle_gamma   90.00
#
_symmetry.space_group_name_H-M   'P 1'
#
loop_
_entity.id
_entity.type
_entity.pdbx_description
1 polymer ?
#
loop_
_entity_poly.entity_id
_entity_poly.type
_entity_poly.pdbx_seq_one_letter_code
_entity_poly.pdbx_strand_id
1 'polypeptide(L)'
;MKRFHAILTAIALLLSGVAFAQQAPSGEGWTVKDVADGIRYYSFSGWEDISAAQQRIFIVDWDTTLPSYALQFCYSPERHITSDVFRSRGAVVAMNAAYEPESTVLKTGGQYHYCMPNNLVMNTPVPNWKSEAAIYTDNSGRNIKIAFDGKGKTIEEQRAFYRSSSWENIFSSAPMLIDDFDPVGAFFVDSTLTAEQFAQYDYEDPVRHQGVRHPRTAVALTADSHFIMMIVDGRQPGVSEGMSARELTRFLERYFHPRYALNMDGGGSTTLCVRGEGDETTHRVNKPTRNKPTAKGFERALFTHFVIVETPQAAPTADEVRAQVRADWNKASGLDAVMDWAPKASTPAPKGYEATYVSHYGRHGSRFAYTEKAYTVLLEMLRDGAETDNLTPYGKQLLAQLEAFWKAVEYRVGDLTPMGWEQHAQIARTMAQSFPKAFGKGSRIDACSSGSTRAIMSMASFVSSISRTAPQADVYAHQGKLDIQACRPNERHNPFVYKGPANIFPYDESSEAFFLRRFPQYRDVLARLFNDPDKGLGSRNAYTVFFNLYMFVGGMNSLPEELRLDVSGLFTPEEFATLWETDNYERYREYIAYRTSCSSIVDDIIAKADARLAAGERGADLRFGHDHIVMPLLMIMDVDDFNKAPSNPDELIRVFQTYRSPMATNMQFVFYTPKACKKSAEPLVKLLHNGEEVRLGALAPYQGPYYRWADVRAYLQDRVAIFVNR
;
A
#
# COMPACT_ATOMS: atom_id res chain seq x y z
N MET A 1 44.11 46.54 14.44
CA MET A 1 43.56 45.93 13.24
C MET A 1 43.03 44.50 13.41
N LYS A 2 43.63 43.60 14.17
CA LYS A 2 43.11 42.22 14.33
C LYS A 2 41.77 42.07 15.14
N ARG A 3 41.37 43.04 15.95
CA ARG A 3 40.07 43.01 16.65
C ARG A 3 38.88 43.54 15.83
N PHE A 4 39.14 44.35 14.82
CA PHE A 4 38.09 44.86 13.92
C PHE A 4 37.66 43.83 12.87
N HIS A 5 38.57 42.93 12.43
CA HIS A 5 38.21 41.85 11.53
C HIS A 5 37.37 40.74 12.17
N ALA A 6 37.58 40.46 13.43
CA ALA A 6 36.79 39.45 14.15
C ALA A 6 35.33 39.88 14.39
N ILE A 7 35.09 41.19 14.57
CA ILE A 7 33.73 41.73 14.78
C ILE A 7 32.96 41.78 13.45
N LEU A 8 33.61 42.11 12.33
CA LEU A 8 32.99 42.06 10.99
C LEU A 8 32.68 40.63 10.53
N THR A 9 33.52 39.67 10.88
CA THR A 9 33.27 38.25 10.56
C THR A 9 32.14 37.66 11.43
N ALA A 10 32.02 38.08 12.69
CA ALA A 10 30.93 37.67 13.57
C ALA A 10 29.60 38.33 13.19
N ILE A 11 29.59 39.57 12.68
CA ILE A 11 28.38 40.21 12.14
C ILE A 11 27.96 39.62 10.80
N ALA A 12 28.91 39.23 9.92
CA ALA A 12 28.61 38.53 8.68
C ALA A 12 28.08 37.11 8.91
N LEU A 13 28.52 36.42 9.99
CA LEU A 13 27.98 35.10 10.39
C LEU A 13 26.65 35.20 11.15
N LEU A 14 26.29 36.36 11.71
CA LEU A 14 24.99 36.60 12.33
C LEU A 14 23.92 37.08 11.32
N LEU A 15 24.32 37.54 10.13
CA LEU A 15 23.40 37.93 9.05
C LEU A 15 23.11 36.80 8.04
N SER A 16 23.81 35.67 8.11
CA SER A 16 23.57 34.49 7.28
C SER A 16 22.64 33.44 7.94
N GLY A 17 21.99 33.78 9.07
CA GLY A 17 21.20 32.86 9.86
C GLY A 17 19.80 33.35 10.23
N VAL A 18 19.20 34.29 9.49
CA VAL A 18 17.77 34.48 9.54
C VAL A 18 17.15 33.49 8.55
N ALA A 19 17.03 32.24 8.97
CA ALA A 19 16.00 31.39 8.42
C ALA A 19 14.69 32.12 8.72
N PHE A 20 14.07 32.70 7.71
CA PHE A 20 12.67 33.10 7.77
C PHE A 20 11.91 31.81 8.04
N ALA A 21 11.50 31.62 9.30
CA ALA A 21 10.59 30.54 9.63
C ALA A 21 9.38 30.72 8.72
N GLN A 22 9.16 29.74 7.83
CA GLN A 22 8.03 29.69 6.92
C GLN A 22 6.77 29.88 7.75
N GLN A 23 6.09 31.02 7.59
CA GLN A 23 4.86 31.30 8.32
C GLN A 23 3.71 30.68 7.52
N ALA A 24 3.48 29.38 7.77
CA ALA A 24 2.39 28.66 7.13
C ALA A 24 1.07 29.44 7.27
N PRO A 25 0.19 29.40 6.27
CA PRO A 25 -1.10 30.09 6.32
C PRO A 25 -1.87 29.70 7.59
N SER A 26 -2.26 30.69 8.40
CA SER A 26 -2.99 30.48 9.66
C SER A 26 -3.78 31.75 10.05
N GLY A 27 -4.73 31.59 10.97
CA GLY A 27 -5.54 32.70 11.49
C GLY A 27 -6.98 32.69 10.96
N GLU A 28 -7.66 33.83 11.08
CA GLU A 28 -9.05 33.98 10.70
C GLU A 28 -9.29 33.68 9.21
N GLY A 29 -10.31 32.90 8.90
CA GLY A 29 -10.65 32.45 7.55
C GLY A 29 -9.89 31.20 7.08
N TRP A 30 -8.83 30.76 7.77
CA TRP A 30 -8.05 29.58 7.45
C TRP A 30 -8.57 28.34 8.15
N THR A 31 -8.61 27.23 7.43
CA THR A 31 -8.73 25.86 7.97
C THR A 31 -7.54 25.06 7.50
N VAL A 32 -6.92 24.32 8.43
CA VAL A 32 -5.71 23.51 8.16
C VAL A 32 -5.95 22.09 8.63
N LYS A 33 -5.64 21.11 7.79
CA LYS A 33 -5.81 19.67 8.09
C LYS A 33 -4.67 18.85 7.49
N ASP A 34 -4.20 17.85 8.24
CA ASP A 34 -3.36 16.81 7.68
C ASP A 34 -4.28 15.76 7.01
N VAL A 35 -4.13 15.57 5.71
CA VAL A 35 -4.97 14.66 4.91
C VAL A 35 -4.29 13.32 4.65
N ALA A 36 -2.96 13.30 4.78
CA ALA A 36 -2.13 12.11 4.76
C ALA A 36 -0.77 12.42 5.40
N ASP A 37 0.06 11.42 5.62
CA ASP A 37 1.39 11.62 6.18
C ASP A 37 2.24 12.52 5.25
N GLY A 38 2.71 13.67 5.77
CA GLY A 38 3.45 14.67 4.99
C GLY A 38 2.61 15.43 3.94
N ILE A 39 1.28 15.29 3.94
CA ILE A 39 0.39 16.06 3.05
C ILE A 39 -0.60 16.86 3.87
N ARG A 40 -0.47 18.17 3.82
CA ARG A 40 -1.31 19.13 4.51
C ARG A 40 -2.20 19.91 3.54
N TYR A 41 -3.44 20.05 3.90
CA TYR A 41 -4.46 20.81 3.16
C TYR A 41 -4.82 22.08 3.91
N TYR A 42 -4.86 23.21 3.18
CA TYR A 42 -5.29 24.51 3.66
C TYR A 42 -6.48 24.98 2.83
N SER A 43 -7.47 25.55 3.49
CA SER A 43 -8.54 26.28 2.82
C SER A 43 -8.77 27.63 3.47
N PHE A 44 -9.02 28.64 2.64
CA PHE A 44 -9.30 30.00 3.06
C PHE A 44 -10.62 30.48 2.46
N SER A 45 -11.39 31.21 3.24
CA SER A 45 -12.59 31.90 2.76
C SER A 45 -12.76 33.19 3.54
N GLY A 46 -12.61 34.32 2.86
CA GLY A 46 -12.71 35.65 3.50
C GLY A 46 -12.03 36.76 2.72
N TRP A 47 -11.81 37.85 3.39
CA TRP A 47 -11.05 39.00 2.86
C TRP A 47 -9.56 38.67 2.86
N GLU A 48 -8.94 38.80 1.69
CA GLU A 48 -7.48 38.50 1.52
C GLU A 48 -6.74 39.82 1.24
N ASP A 49 -5.76 40.13 2.08
CA ASP A 49 -5.11 41.43 2.14
C ASP A 49 -4.24 41.80 0.93
N ILE A 50 -3.55 40.78 0.31
CA ILE A 50 -2.68 41.04 -0.84
C ILE A 50 -3.49 41.41 -2.07
N SER A 51 -4.59 40.72 -2.31
CA SER A 51 -5.53 41.00 -3.38
C SER A 51 -6.54 42.08 -3.01
N ALA A 52 -6.65 42.45 -1.72
CA ALA A 52 -7.66 43.35 -1.18
C ALA A 52 -9.06 42.97 -1.70
N ALA A 53 -9.44 41.71 -1.58
CA ALA A 53 -10.72 41.20 -2.10
C ALA A 53 -11.18 39.95 -1.33
N GLN A 54 -12.47 39.61 -1.48
CA GLN A 54 -12.98 38.32 -1.04
C GLN A 54 -12.41 37.20 -1.88
N GLN A 55 -11.84 36.20 -1.23
CA GLN A 55 -11.20 35.07 -1.90
C GLN A 55 -11.60 33.72 -1.28
N ARG A 56 -11.57 32.68 -2.11
CA ARG A 56 -11.54 31.27 -1.72
C ARG A 56 -10.29 30.65 -2.30
N ILE A 57 -9.43 30.16 -1.41
CA ILE A 57 -8.11 29.63 -1.76
C ILE A 57 -8.00 28.23 -1.18
N PHE A 58 -7.46 27.31 -1.95
CA PHE A 58 -7.27 25.92 -1.56
C PHE A 58 -5.85 25.50 -1.92
N ILE A 59 -5.12 24.96 -0.95
CA ILE A 59 -3.71 24.65 -1.09
C ILE A 59 -3.45 23.25 -0.54
N VAL A 60 -2.63 22.50 -1.23
CA VAL A 60 -2.01 21.27 -0.75
C VAL A 60 -0.51 21.49 -0.67
N ASP A 61 0.05 21.19 0.47
CA ASP A 61 1.48 21.24 0.77
C ASP A 61 1.95 19.80 1.05
N TRP A 62 2.83 19.30 0.18
CA TRP A 62 3.35 17.93 0.27
C TRP A 62 4.87 17.95 0.48
N ASP A 63 5.32 17.36 1.58
CA ASP A 63 6.73 17.06 1.86
C ASP A 63 7.22 15.91 0.95
N THR A 64 7.94 16.27 -0.12
CA THR A 64 8.45 15.30 -1.11
C THR A 64 9.62 14.46 -0.61
N THR A 65 10.18 14.75 0.58
CA THR A 65 11.23 13.94 1.20
C THR A 65 10.69 12.61 1.71
N LEU A 66 9.40 12.54 2.05
CA LEU A 66 8.74 11.32 2.49
C LEU A 66 8.46 10.39 1.31
N PRO A 67 8.79 9.08 1.44
CA PRO A 67 8.71 8.14 0.32
C PRO A 67 7.29 7.66 0.00
N SER A 68 6.29 8.00 0.81
CA SER A 68 4.95 7.41 0.77
C SER A 68 4.10 7.84 -0.43
N TYR A 69 4.51 8.91 -1.15
CA TYR A 69 3.70 9.48 -2.24
C TYR A 69 4.56 9.86 -3.45
N ALA A 70 3.91 9.93 -4.62
CA ALA A 70 4.50 10.35 -5.88
C ALA A 70 3.55 11.24 -6.69
N LEU A 71 4.10 12.20 -7.41
CA LEU A 71 3.40 13.03 -8.38
C LEU A 71 3.34 12.30 -9.73
N GLN A 72 2.15 12.06 -10.25
CA GLN A 72 1.95 11.55 -11.60
C GLN A 72 1.40 12.64 -12.51
N PHE A 73 1.97 12.73 -13.70
CA PHE A 73 1.48 13.55 -14.81
C PHE A 73 0.53 12.70 -15.66
N CYS A 74 -0.74 13.03 -15.62
CA CYS A 74 -1.78 12.31 -16.35
C CYS A 74 -2.10 13.05 -17.63
N TYR A 75 -1.96 12.38 -18.78
CA TYR A 75 -2.44 12.80 -20.07
C TYR A 75 -3.39 11.75 -20.66
N SER A 76 -4.45 12.20 -21.29
CA SER A 76 -5.33 11.34 -22.10
C SER A 76 -5.70 12.06 -23.40
N PRO A 77 -5.77 11.37 -24.53
CA PRO A 77 -6.30 11.94 -25.78
C PRO A 77 -7.81 12.27 -25.69
N GLU A 78 -8.50 11.70 -24.72
CA GLU A 78 -9.88 12.04 -24.38
C GLU A 78 -9.89 12.93 -23.14
N ARG A 79 -10.86 13.86 -23.11
CA ARG A 79 -11.00 14.79 -21.98
C ARG A 79 -11.71 14.14 -20.82
N HIS A 80 -11.16 14.26 -19.62
CA HIS A 80 -11.75 13.78 -18.37
C HIS A 80 -11.89 14.92 -17.37
N ILE A 81 -12.90 14.83 -16.49
CA ILE A 81 -13.02 15.75 -15.35
C ILE A 81 -12.06 15.34 -14.25
N THR A 82 -11.57 16.30 -13.48
CA THR A 82 -10.54 16.07 -12.44
C THR A 82 -11.00 15.06 -11.39
N SER A 83 -12.28 15.10 -10.99
CA SER A 83 -12.82 14.16 -10.01
C SER A 83 -12.91 12.72 -10.51
N ASP A 84 -13.06 12.47 -11.82
CA ASP A 84 -13.00 11.13 -12.40
C ASP A 84 -11.56 10.60 -12.43
N VAL A 85 -10.60 11.47 -12.77
CA VAL A 85 -9.16 11.11 -12.71
C VAL A 85 -8.75 10.85 -11.26
N PHE A 86 -9.17 11.68 -10.31
CA PHE A 86 -8.95 11.46 -8.89
C PHE A 86 -9.40 10.05 -8.45
N ARG A 87 -10.64 9.67 -8.77
CA ARG A 87 -11.21 8.36 -8.41
C ARG A 87 -10.51 7.20 -9.12
N SER A 88 -10.32 7.30 -10.43
CA SER A 88 -9.73 6.22 -11.23
C SER A 88 -8.27 5.93 -10.89
N ARG A 89 -7.56 6.91 -10.35
CA ARG A 89 -6.16 6.76 -9.90
C ARG A 89 -6.02 6.43 -8.42
N GLY A 90 -7.10 6.38 -7.65
CA GLY A 90 -7.03 6.23 -6.19
C GLY A 90 -6.22 7.33 -5.52
N ALA A 91 -6.26 8.54 -6.07
CA ALA A 91 -5.41 9.63 -5.68
C ALA A 91 -5.69 10.14 -4.25
N VAL A 92 -4.66 10.70 -3.61
CA VAL A 92 -4.81 11.52 -2.38
C VAL A 92 -5.20 12.93 -2.77
N VAL A 93 -4.61 13.44 -3.86
CA VAL A 93 -4.87 14.76 -4.43
C VAL A 93 -4.94 14.66 -5.94
N ALA A 94 -5.87 15.39 -6.58
CA ALA A 94 -5.85 15.61 -8.01
C ALA A 94 -6.16 17.08 -8.34
N MET A 95 -5.47 17.62 -9.34
CA MET A 95 -5.63 18.99 -9.79
C MET A 95 -5.54 19.04 -11.33
N ASN A 96 -6.25 19.95 -11.97
CA ASN A 96 -6.03 20.24 -13.38
C ASN A 96 -4.59 20.74 -13.61
N ALA A 97 -4.04 20.52 -14.81
CA ALA A 97 -2.63 20.81 -15.07
C ALA A 97 -2.41 21.83 -16.22
N ALA A 98 -1.80 21.43 -17.31
CA ALA A 98 -1.39 22.31 -18.39
C ALA A 98 -2.57 22.86 -19.21
N TYR A 99 -2.32 23.93 -19.94
CA TYR A 99 -3.23 24.43 -20.98
C TYR A 99 -3.47 23.37 -22.07
N GLU A 100 -4.33 23.70 -23.02
CA GLU A 100 -4.66 22.82 -24.15
C GLU A 100 -3.39 22.37 -24.90
N PRO A 101 -3.35 21.12 -25.42
CA PRO A 101 -2.15 20.54 -26.05
C PRO A 101 -1.62 21.33 -27.24
N GLU A 102 -2.47 22.11 -27.89
CA GLU A 102 -2.10 22.96 -29.03
C GLU A 102 -1.17 24.10 -28.64
N SER A 103 -1.27 24.60 -27.40
CA SER A 103 -0.52 25.73 -26.89
C SER A 103 0.61 25.38 -25.92
N THR A 104 0.80 24.10 -25.64
CA THR A 104 1.78 23.61 -24.65
C THR A 104 2.57 22.42 -25.15
N VAL A 105 3.61 22.05 -24.41
CA VAL A 105 4.37 20.83 -24.64
C VAL A 105 4.07 19.83 -23.53
N LEU A 106 3.66 18.63 -23.91
CA LEU A 106 3.26 17.56 -23.01
C LEU A 106 4.11 16.31 -23.29
N LYS A 107 4.70 15.74 -22.26
CA LYS A 107 5.44 14.48 -22.30
C LYS A 107 5.10 13.68 -21.05
N THR A 108 4.77 12.38 -21.19
CA THR A 108 4.54 11.47 -20.07
C THR A 108 5.15 10.10 -20.37
N GLY A 109 5.85 9.51 -19.37
CA GLY A 109 6.53 8.23 -19.54
C GLY A 109 7.53 8.20 -20.70
N GLY A 110 8.18 9.33 -20.99
CA GLY A 110 9.09 9.47 -22.13
C GLY A 110 8.39 9.75 -23.47
N GLN A 111 7.07 9.58 -23.56
CA GLN A 111 6.30 9.79 -24.78
C GLN A 111 5.84 11.24 -24.89
N TYR A 112 6.16 11.86 -26.05
CA TYR A 112 5.71 13.21 -26.39
C TYR A 112 4.29 13.17 -26.96
N HIS A 113 3.41 14.04 -26.42
CA HIS A 113 2.03 14.15 -26.83
C HIS A 113 1.84 15.46 -27.57
N TYR A 114 1.49 15.35 -28.84
CA TYR A 114 1.15 16.48 -29.69
C TYR A 114 -0.19 16.22 -30.33
N CYS A 115 -1.19 17.03 -29.97
CA CYS A 115 -2.46 17.04 -30.65
C CYS A 115 -2.40 18.05 -31.80
N MET A 116 -2.24 17.57 -33.03
CA MET A 116 -2.70 18.35 -34.19
C MET A 116 -4.23 18.23 -34.18
N PRO A 117 -4.96 19.36 -34.05
CA PRO A 117 -6.41 19.30 -34.23
C PRO A 117 -6.69 18.76 -35.63
N ASN A 118 -7.42 17.64 -35.72
CA ASN A 118 -7.93 17.18 -37.00
C ASN A 118 -8.76 18.31 -37.63
N ASN A 119 -8.22 18.95 -38.67
CA ASN A 119 -8.87 19.94 -39.53
C ASN A 119 -9.25 21.32 -38.94
N LEU A 120 -8.78 21.74 -37.79
CA LEU A 120 -8.84 23.14 -37.42
C LEU A 120 -7.61 23.85 -37.98
N VAL A 121 -7.78 24.53 -39.13
CA VAL A 121 -6.86 25.59 -39.57
C VAL A 121 -6.96 26.69 -38.53
N MET A 122 -6.04 26.68 -37.55
CA MET A 122 -5.92 27.78 -36.59
C MET A 122 -5.39 28.99 -37.38
N ASN A 123 -6.28 29.91 -37.72
CA ASN A 123 -5.94 31.19 -38.33
C ASN A 123 -5.22 32.16 -37.37
N THR A 124 -5.02 31.71 -36.10
CA THR A 124 -4.27 32.48 -35.10
C THR A 124 -2.99 31.75 -34.73
N PRO A 125 -1.83 32.41 -34.71
CA PRO A 125 -0.59 31.82 -34.25
C PRO A 125 -0.78 31.29 -32.81
N VAL A 126 -0.29 30.06 -32.56
CA VAL A 126 -0.31 29.48 -31.22
C VAL A 126 0.56 30.36 -30.30
N PRO A 127 0.04 30.89 -29.21
CA PRO A 127 0.82 31.75 -28.31
C PRO A 127 1.99 30.98 -27.72
N ASN A 128 3.22 31.39 -28.03
CA ASN A 128 4.41 30.74 -27.50
C ASN A 128 4.66 31.01 -26.01
N TRP A 129 4.04 32.07 -25.47
CA TRP A 129 4.15 32.40 -24.05
C TRP A 129 3.56 31.33 -23.13
N LYS A 130 2.56 30.55 -23.56
CA LYS A 130 1.95 29.46 -22.75
C LYS A 130 2.85 28.25 -22.54
N SER A 131 4.02 28.21 -23.15
CA SER A 131 4.98 27.10 -22.99
C SER A 131 6.39 27.57 -22.64
N GLU A 132 6.53 28.79 -22.10
CA GLU A 132 7.84 29.36 -21.77
C GLU A 132 8.50 28.79 -20.52
N ALA A 133 7.72 28.18 -19.61
CA ALA A 133 8.21 27.49 -18.45
C ALA A 133 7.65 26.04 -18.41
N ALA A 134 8.20 25.19 -17.58
CA ALA A 134 7.71 23.83 -17.42
C ALA A 134 7.97 23.26 -16.03
N ILE A 135 7.12 22.31 -15.66
CA ILE A 135 7.35 21.39 -14.55
C ILE A 135 7.75 20.02 -15.13
N TYR A 136 8.69 19.37 -14.46
CA TYR A 136 9.31 18.11 -14.84
C TYR A 136 9.26 17.14 -13.69
N THR A 137 9.15 15.83 -14.01
CA THR A 137 9.45 14.78 -13.05
C THR A 137 9.99 13.55 -13.78
N ASP A 138 10.74 12.71 -13.05
CA ASP A 138 11.12 11.38 -13.50
C ASP A 138 9.95 10.39 -13.38
N ASN A 139 10.16 9.14 -13.78
CA ASN A 139 9.13 8.09 -13.66
C ASN A 139 8.81 7.70 -12.21
N SER A 140 9.66 8.03 -11.25
CA SER A 140 9.36 7.83 -9.82
C SER A 140 8.31 8.82 -9.32
N GLY A 141 8.16 9.98 -9.98
CA GLY A 141 7.27 11.05 -9.55
C GLY A 141 7.71 11.79 -8.29
N ARG A 142 8.98 11.62 -7.89
CA ARG A 142 9.52 12.20 -6.64
C ARG A 142 10.59 13.27 -6.89
N ASN A 143 11.29 13.15 -8.01
CA ASN A 143 12.27 14.15 -8.43
C ASN A 143 11.55 15.20 -9.26
N ILE A 144 11.23 16.35 -8.66
CA ILE A 144 10.43 17.42 -9.26
C ILE A 144 11.34 18.62 -9.55
N LYS A 145 11.21 19.17 -10.76
CA LYS A 145 11.88 20.40 -11.19
C LYS A 145 10.87 21.36 -11.80
N ILE A 146 10.99 22.64 -11.52
CA ILE A 146 10.30 23.73 -12.23
C ILE A 146 11.36 24.64 -12.81
N ALA A 147 11.22 25.05 -14.09
CA ALA A 147 12.23 25.89 -14.73
C ALA A 147 11.65 26.75 -15.86
N PHE A 148 12.32 27.87 -16.12
CA PHE A 148 11.96 28.86 -17.13
C PHE A 148 12.72 28.61 -18.46
N ASP A 149 12.80 27.38 -18.88
CA ASP A 149 13.67 26.90 -19.97
C ASP A 149 13.22 27.36 -21.36
N GLY A 150 11.94 27.70 -21.54
CA GLY A 150 11.38 28.14 -22.84
C GLY A 150 11.34 29.65 -23.04
N LYS A 151 11.79 30.45 -22.05
CA LYS A 151 11.78 31.91 -22.13
C LYS A 151 12.50 32.43 -23.35
N GLY A 152 11.85 33.31 -24.12
CA GLY A 152 12.43 33.95 -25.29
C GLY A 152 12.59 33.07 -26.53
N LYS A 153 12.13 31.80 -26.48
CA LYS A 153 12.15 30.87 -27.61
C LYS A 153 10.83 30.91 -28.38
N THR A 154 10.89 30.64 -29.68
CA THR A 154 9.71 30.35 -30.49
C THR A 154 9.04 29.05 -30.04
N ILE A 155 7.80 28.81 -30.45
CA ILE A 155 7.10 27.56 -30.08
C ILE A 155 7.81 26.32 -30.66
N GLU A 156 8.41 26.42 -31.84
CA GLU A 156 9.20 25.36 -32.48
C GLU A 156 10.47 25.05 -31.68
N GLU A 157 11.17 26.09 -31.25
CA GLU A 157 12.37 25.95 -30.41
C GLU A 157 12.04 25.38 -29.03
N GLN A 158 10.92 25.83 -28.42
CA GLN A 158 10.42 25.26 -27.15
C GLN A 158 10.08 23.77 -27.30
N ARG A 159 9.37 23.42 -28.37
CA ARG A 159 9.01 22.01 -28.66
C ARG A 159 10.25 21.15 -28.91
N ALA A 160 11.24 21.66 -29.67
CA ALA A 160 12.49 20.95 -29.93
C ALA A 160 13.28 20.74 -28.62
N PHE A 161 13.38 21.78 -27.80
CA PHE A 161 14.05 21.74 -26.50
C PHE A 161 13.42 20.69 -25.56
N TYR A 162 12.12 20.76 -25.30
CA TYR A 162 11.43 19.83 -24.40
C TYR A 162 11.41 18.40 -24.94
N ARG A 163 11.35 18.23 -26.28
CA ARG A 163 11.41 16.90 -26.91
C ARG A 163 12.76 16.23 -26.69
N SER A 164 13.87 16.99 -26.76
CA SER A 164 15.24 16.49 -26.56
C SER A 164 15.57 16.28 -25.06
N SER A 165 14.76 16.76 -24.15
CA SER A 165 14.98 16.62 -22.71
C SER A 165 14.99 15.16 -22.28
N SER A 166 15.91 14.79 -21.36
CA SER A 166 15.99 13.47 -20.75
C SER A 166 14.91 13.21 -19.70
N TRP A 167 14.17 14.23 -19.25
CA TRP A 167 13.08 14.07 -18.32
C TRP A 167 11.92 13.31 -18.95
N GLU A 168 11.39 12.31 -18.23
CA GLU A 168 10.32 11.43 -18.71
C GLU A 168 8.96 12.12 -18.75
N ASN A 169 8.70 13.02 -17.79
CA ASN A 169 7.42 13.73 -17.70
C ASN A 169 7.68 15.24 -17.72
N ILE A 170 6.97 15.94 -18.60
CA ILE A 170 7.08 17.41 -18.79
C ILE A 170 5.70 17.95 -19.11
N PHE A 171 5.25 18.94 -18.34
CA PHE A 171 4.12 19.80 -18.69
C PHE A 171 4.59 21.24 -18.74
N SER A 172 4.61 21.83 -19.94
CA SER A 172 4.92 23.25 -20.09
C SER A 172 3.70 24.11 -19.74
N SER A 173 3.93 25.31 -19.25
CA SER A 173 2.90 26.28 -18.86
C SER A 173 3.47 27.71 -18.75
N ALA A 174 2.64 28.64 -18.35
CA ALA A 174 2.98 30.05 -18.09
C ALA A 174 1.89 30.78 -17.31
N PRO A 175 2.19 31.95 -16.72
CA PRO A 175 3.53 32.54 -16.58
C PRO A 175 4.36 31.85 -15.50
N MET A 176 5.67 31.97 -15.60
CA MET A 176 6.54 31.76 -14.45
C MET A 176 6.23 32.80 -13.39
N LEU A 177 5.96 32.40 -12.17
CA LEU A 177 5.60 33.29 -11.07
C LEU A 177 6.84 33.65 -10.24
N ILE A 178 7.63 32.65 -9.87
CA ILE A 178 8.85 32.81 -9.09
C ILE A 178 9.94 31.96 -9.75
N ASP A 179 11.10 32.55 -10.02
CA ASP A 179 12.28 31.91 -10.63
C ASP A 179 13.50 32.10 -9.74
N ASP A 180 13.98 31.05 -9.09
CA ASP A 180 15.10 31.07 -8.13
C ASP A 180 14.93 32.19 -7.06
N PHE A 181 13.76 32.23 -6.41
CA PHE A 181 13.30 33.22 -5.43
C PHE A 181 12.98 34.62 -5.99
N ASP A 182 13.25 34.88 -7.29
CA ASP A 182 12.86 36.15 -7.91
C ASP A 182 11.37 36.12 -8.29
N PRO A 183 10.52 37.03 -7.76
CA PRO A 183 9.10 37.08 -8.04
C PRO A 183 8.76 37.67 -9.40
N VAL A 184 9.29 37.09 -10.48
CA VAL A 184 9.16 37.58 -11.88
C VAL A 184 7.72 37.80 -12.30
N GLY A 185 6.77 36.99 -11.83
CA GLY A 185 5.33 37.13 -12.12
C GLY A 185 4.69 38.37 -11.52
N ALA A 186 5.31 38.98 -10.50
CA ALA A 186 4.82 40.22 -9.91
C ALA A 186 5.09 41.46 -10.79
N PHE A 187 6.02 41.34 -11.75
CA PHE A 187 6.48 42.45 -12.61
C PHE A 187 6.14 42.25 -14.08
N PHE A 188 5.51 41.17 -14.46
CA PHE A 188 5.22 40.83 -15.84
C PHE A 188 4.26 41.83 -16.50
N VAL A 189 3.31 42.35 -15.75
CA VAL A 189 2.31 43.30 -16.23
C VAL A 189 2.41 44.59 -15.44
N ASP A 190 2.31 45.72 -16.14
CA ASP A 190 2.28 47.06 -15.52
C ASP A 190 1.08 47.17 -14.54
N SER A 191 1.39 47.45 -13.28
CA SER A 191 0.40 47.55 -12.21
C SER A 191 -0.47 48.78 -12.28
N THR A 192 -0.20 49.71 -13.19
CA THR A 192 -0.98 50.95 -13.38
C THR A 192 -2.11 50.79 -14.37
N LEU A 193 -2.17 49.66 -15.12
CA LEU A 193 -3.23 49.40 -16.09
C LEU A 193 -4.61 49.24 -15.40
N THR A 194 -5.59 49.93 -15.93
CA THR A 194 -6.99 49.81 -15.47
C THR A 194 -7.73 48.66 -16.14
N ALA A 195 -8.89 48.31 -15.61
CA ALA A 195 -9.72 47.24 -16.18
C ALA A 195 -10.15 47.56 -17.63
N GLU A 196 -10.41 48.85 -17.95
CA GLU A 196 -10.74 49.31 -19.30
C GLU A 196 -9.55 49.16 -20.26
N GLN A 197 -8.32 49.41 -19.79
CA GLN A 197 -7.11 49.21 -20.57
C GLN A 197 -6.86 47.73 -20.82
N PHE A 198 -7.04 46.86 -19.84
CA PHE A 198 -6.95 45.41 -20.04
C PHE A 198 -8.01 44.89 -21.05
N ALA A 199 -9.20 45.47 -21.09
CA ALA A 199 -10.24 45.08 -22.03
C ALA A 199 -9.91 45.39 -23.50
N GLN A 200 -8.91 46.23 -23.77
CA GLN A 200 -8.46 46.56 -25.13
C GLN A 200 -7.54 45.47 -25.74
N TYR A 201 -6.96 44.61 -24.91
CA TYR A 201 -6.14 43.50 -25.39
C TYR A 201 -7.00 42.28 -25.74
N ASP A 202 -6.55 41.46 -26.69
CA ASP A 202 -7.19 40.20 -27.02
C ASP A 202 -7.24 39.27 -25.79
N TYR A 203 -8.23 38.39 -25.76
CA TYR A 203 -8.41 37.46 -24.60
C TYR A 203 -7.17 36.60 -24.34
N GLU A 204 -6.46 36.17 -25.40
CA GLU A 204 -5.26 35.34 -25.34
C GLU A 204 -3.96 36.15 -25.20
N ASP A 205 -4.05 37.48 -25.16
CA ASP A 205 -2.89 38.35 -24.95
C ASP A 205 -2.31 38.12 -23.54
N PRO A 206 -1.01 37.89 -23.40
CA PRO A 206 -0.39 37.61 -22.10
C PRO A 206 -0.58 38.76 -21.09
N VAL A 207 -0.59 40.02 -21.54
CA VAL A 207 -0.80 41.17 -20.66
C VAL A 207 -2.20 41.11 -20.03
N ARG A 208 -3.24 40.89 -20.84
CA ARG A 208 -4.61 40.71 -20.34
C ARG A 208 -4.74 39.46 -19.50
N HIS A 209 -4.25 38.32 -19.98
CA HIS A 209 -4.40 37.03 -19.31
C HIS A 209 -3.77 37.05 -17.92
N GLN A 210 -2.64 37.72 -17.75
CA GLN A 210 -1.91 37.76 -16.49
C GLN A 210 -2.32 38.91 -15.59
N GLY A 211 -2.74 40.07 -16.16
CA GLY A 211 -3.12 41.25 -15.43
C GLY A 211 -4.51 41.18 -14.81
N VAL A 212 -5.44 40.43 -15.41
CA VAL A 212 -6.84 40.36 -14.96
C VAL A 212 -6.99 39.27 -13.89
N ARG A 213 -7.87 39.52 -12.90
CA ARG A 213 -8.28 38.51 -11.91
C ARG A 213 -9.06 37.36 -12.55
N HIS A 214 -8.60 36.17 -12.34
CA HIS A 214 -9.21 34.93 -12.81
C HIS A 214 -9.13 33.84 -11.72
N PRO A 215 -9.94 32.77 -11.80
CA PRO A 215 -9.61 31.53 -11.11
C PRO A 215 -8.20 31.10 -11.53
N ARG A 216 -7.35 30.73 -10.58
CA ARG A 216 -5.95 30.38 -10.85
C ARG A 216 -5.62 28.99 -10.34
N THR A 217 -4.71 28.36 -11.05
CA THR A 217 -4.07 27.10 -10.68
C THR A 217 -2.58 27.33 -10.71
N ALA A 218 -1.86 26.94 -9.68
CA ALA A 218 -0.41 27.08 -9.61
C ALA A 218 0.23 25.89 -8.91
N VAL A 219 1.49 25.66 -9.26
CA VAL A 219 2.39 24.74 -8.56
C VAL A 219 3.63 25.48 -8.12
N ALA A 220 4.19 25.09 -6.97
CA ALA A 220 5.43 25.67 -6.50
C ALA A 220 6.31 24.63 -5.82
N LEU A 221 7.62 24.90 -5.79
CA LEU A 221 8.63 24.06 -5.15
C LEU A 221 9.47 24.91 -4.21
N THR A 222 9.47 24.55 -2.92
CA THR A 222 10.26 25.24 -1.90
C THR A 222 11.70 24.73 -1.86
N ALA A 223 12.58 25.45 -1.15
CA ALA A 223 13.98 25.04 -1.00
C ALA A 223 14.16 23.80 -0.10
N ASP A 224 13.24 23.56 0.80
CA ASP A 224 13.18 22.41 1.71
C ASP A 224 12.37 21.23 1.16
N SER A 225 12.15 21.22 -0.19
CA SER A 225 11.52 20.11 -0.92
C SER A 225 10.03 19.91 -0.62
N HIS A 226 9.28 20.97 -0.31
CA HIS A 226 7.83 20.95 -0.31
C HIS A 226 7.28 21.26 -1.70
N PHE A 227 6.32 20.48 -2.17
CA PHE A 227 5.58 20.71 -3.41
C PHE A 227 4.21 21.26 -3.09
N ILE A 228 3.95 22.48 -3.56
CA ILE A 228 2.70 23.20 -3.33
C ILE A 228 1.81 23.11 -4.56
N MET A 229 0.57 22.66 -4.37
CA MET A 229 -0.49 22.72 -5.37
C MET A 229 -1.55 23.71 -4.87
N MET A 230 -1.78 24.78 -5.61
CA MET A 230 -2.66 25.86 -5.19
C MET A 230 -3.69 26.18 -6.25
N ILE A 231 -4.92 26.39 -5.82
CA ILE A 231 -5.98 26.98 -6.64
C ILE A 231 -6.65 28.15 -5.93
N VAL A 232 -7.12 29.10 -6.72
CA VAL A 232 -7.96 30.21 -6.28
C VAL A 232 -9.24 30.18 -7.10
N ASP A 233 -10.40 30.11 -6.44
CA ASP A 233 -11.69 30.34 -7.11
C ASP A 233 -11.76 31.77 -7.62
N GLY A 234 -12.60 32.06 -8.60
CA GLY A 234 -12.72 33.38 -9.13
C GLY A 234 -14.00 33.56 -9.94
N ARG A 235 -14.21 34.79 -10.50
CA ARG A 235 -15.40 35.16 -11.26
C ARG A 235 -16.70 34.98 -10.47
N GLN A 236 -16.62 35.14 -9.14
CA GLN A 236 -17.72 35.05 -8.19
C GLN A 236 -17.74 36.33 -7.34
N PRO A 237 -18.30 37.46 -7.87
CA PRO A 237 -18.29 38.75 -7.19
C PRO A 237 -18.80 38.66 -5.74
N GLY A 238 -18.07 39.26 -4.80
CA GLY A 238 -18.39 39.25 -3.37
C GLY A 238 -18.18 37.92 -2.67
N VAL A 239 -17.71 36.86 -3.38
CA VAL A 239 -17.43 35.53 -2.82
C VAL A 239 -15.98 35.11 -3.07
N SER A 240 -15.52 35.20 -4.30
CA SER A 240 -14.13 34.99 -4.71
C SER A 240 -13.90 35.70 -6.05
N GLU A 241 -13.15 36.78 -6.00
CA GLU A 241 -12.85 37.59 -7.19
C GLU A 241 -11.85 36.89 -8.12
N GLY A 242 -10.98 36.05 -7.58
CA GLY A 242 -9.80 35.48 -8.23
C GLY A 242 -8.57 36.37 -8.06
N MET A 243 -7.46 35.97 -8.67
CA MET A 243 -6.18 36.68 -8.57
C MET A 243 -5.59 36.96 -9.96
N SER A 244 -4.89 38.10 -10.10
CA SER A 244 -3.93 38.35 -11.16
C SER A 244 -2.66 37.54 -10.92
N ALA A 245 -1.80 37.41 -11.92
CA ALA A 245 -0.50 36.75 -11.75
C ALA A 245 0.36 37.44 -10.68
N ARG A 246 0.30 38.78 -10.60
CA ARG A 246 1.01 39.56 -9.58
C ARG A 246 0.55 39.23 -8.16
N GLU A 247 -0.76 39.24 -7.94
CA GLU A 247 -1.34 38.93 -6.62
C GLU A 247 -1.02 37.49 -6.21
N LEU A 248 -1.13 36.52 -7.12
CA LEU A 248 -0.78 35.12 -6.90
C LEU A 248 0.70 34.94 -6.56
N THR A 249 1.58 35.65 -7.27
CA THR A 249 3.03 35.64 -7.01
C THR A 249 3.33 36.16 -5.59
N ARG A 250 2.77 37.32 -5.23
CA ARG A 250 2.95 37.92 -3.90
C ARG A 250 2.39 37.05 -2.78
N PHE A 251 1.27 36.36 -3.04
CA PHE A 251 0.69 35.42 -2.10
C PHE A 251 1.63 34.23 -1.84
N LEU A 252 2.14 33.58 -2.90
CA LEU A 252 3.07 32.47 -2.78
C LEU A 252 4.39 32.91 -2.10
N GLU A 253 4.92 34.08 -2.45
CA GLU A 253 6.11 34.64 -1.82
C GLU A 253 5.93 34.82 -0.31
N ARG A 254 4.78 35.38 0.13
CA ARG A 254 4.50 35.67 1.52
C ARG A 254 4.35 34.42 2.38
N TYR A 255 3.60 33.42 1.91
CA TYR A 255 3.21 32.29 2.75
C TYR A 255 4.09 31.06 2.58
N PHE A 256 4.72 30.86 1.44
CA PHE A 256 5.50 29.66 1.15
C PHE A 256 6.95 29.95 0.77
N HIS A 257 7.26 31.18 0.39
CA HIS A 257 8.58 31.60 -0.06
C HIS A 257 9.26 30.55 -0.97
N PRO A 258 8.59 30.07 -2.04
CA PRO A 258 9.10 28.99 -2.84
C PRO A 258 10.29 29.42 -3.67
N ARG A 259 11.18 28.50 -3.96
CA ARG A 259 12.29 28.72 -4.89
C ARG A 259 11.78 28.91 -6.32
N TYR A 260 10.79 28.09 -6.70
CA TYR A 260 10.15 28.15 -8.02
C TYR A 260 8.63 28.10 -7.89
N ALA A 261 7.93 28.86 -8.73
CA ALA A 261 6.47 28.77 -8.84
C ALA A 261 6.03 29.01 -10.28
N LEU A 262 5.06 28.21 -10.74
CA LEU A 262 4.53 28.23 -12.10
C LEU A 262 3.01 28.25 -12.09
N ASN A 263 2.42 29.17 -12.85
CA ASN A 263 0.99 29.17 -13.12
C ASN A 263 0.63 28.07 -14.13
N MET A 264 -0.47 27.39 -13.88
CA MET A 264 -1.02 26.35 -14.73
C MET A 264 -2.33 26.83 -15.39
N ASP A 265 -3.03 25.94 -16.13
CA ASP A 265 -4.32 26.33 -16.73
C ASP A 265 -5.32 26.72 -15.63
N GLY A 266 -5.85 27.91 -15.76
CA GLY A 266 -6.77 28.52 -14.81
C GLY A 266 -8.20 28.62 -15.32
N GLY A 267 -8.91 29.68 -14.87
CA GLY A 267 -10.25 29.96 -15.33
C GLY A 267 -11.27 28.85 -15.04
N GLY A 268 -11.98 28.41 -16.07
CA GLY A 268 -12.99 27.35 -15.92
C GLY A 268 -12.42 25.94 -15.72
N SER A 269 -11.10 25.77 -15.87
CA SER A 269 -10.41 24.50 -15.67
C SER A 269 -10.02 24.28 -14.21
N THR A 270 -9.91 25.37 -13.42
CA THR A 270 -9.46 25.34 -12.02
C THR A 270 -10.29 24.38 -11.17
N THR A 271 -9.69 23.23 -10.82
CA THR A 271 -10.34 22.16 -10.05
C THR A 271 -9.30 21.45 -9.19
N LEU A 272 -9.64 21.27 -7.91
CA LEU A 272 -8.84 20.51 -6.94
C LEU A 272 -9.74 19.50 -6.23
N CYS A 273 -9.28 18.26 -6.15
CA CYS A 273 -9.87 17.19 -5.35
C CYS A 273 -8.87 16.76 -4.28
N VAL A 274 -9.33 16.60 -3.03
CA VAL A 274 -8.52 16.22 -1.88
C VAL A 274 -9.25 15.13 -1.11
N ARG A 275 -8.60 14.01 -0.82
CA ARG A 275 -9.17 12.86 -0.12
C ARG A 275 -9.77 13.28 1.24
N GLY A 276 -11.03 12.93 1.46
CA GLY A 276 -11.73 13.23 2.72
C GLY A 276 -12.23 14.66 2.87
N GLU A 277 -11.99 15.54 1.88
CA GLU A 277 -12.40 16.95 1.91
C GLU A 277 -13.42 17.29 0.79
N GLY A 278 -14.10 18.40 0.94
CA GLY A 278 -15.01 18.95 -0.05
C GLY A 278 -16.31 18.15 -0.25
N ASP A 279 -16.67 17.91 -1.50
CA ASP A 279 -17.87 17.17 -1.86
C ASP A 279 -17.71 15.68 -1.52
N GLU A 280 -18.71 15.08 -0.86
CA GLU A 280 -18.63 13.69 -0.34
C GLU A 280 -18.43 12.62 -1.42
N THR A 281 -18.78 12.89 -2.67
CA THR A 281 -18.70 11.93 -3.78
C THR A 281 -17.46 12.16 -4.65
N THR A 282 -17.15 13.42 -4.91
CA THR A 282 -16.10 13.82 -5.85
C THR A 282 -14.82 14.24 -5.16
N HIS A 283 -14.85 14.49 -3.85
CA HIS A 283 -13.77 15.08 -3.06
C HIS A 283 -13.29 16.44 -3.62
N ARG A 284 -14.10 17.09 -4.45
CA ARG A 284 -13.79 18.39 -5.00
C ARG A 284 -14.00 19.46 -3.93
N VAL A 285 -12.95 20.25 -3.68
CA VAL A 285 -12.94 21.26 -2.61
C VAL A 285 -13.41 22.64 -3.08
N ASN A 286 -13.33 22.93 -4.37
CA ASN A 286 -13.65 24.23 -4.94
C ASN A 286 -14.94 24.24 -5.78
N LYS A 287 -15.34 25.42 -6.26
CA LYS A 287 -16.51 25.61 -7.14
C LYS A 287 -16.05 26.15 -8.49
N PRO A 288 -15.71 25.31 -9.47
CA PRO A 288 -15.26 25.75 -10.79
C PRO A 288 -16.27 26.70 -11.43
N THR A 289 -15.78 27.76 -12.07
CA THR A 289 -16.60 28.78 -12.69
C THR A 289 -16.21 28.94 -14.15
N ARG A 290 -17.10 28.51 -15.07
CA ARG A 290 -16.93 28.75 -16.51
C ARG A 290 -17.07 30.23 -16.82
N ASN A 291 -16.72 30.65 -18.05
CA ASN A 291 -16.85 32.02 -18.54
C ASN A 291 -18.29 32.54 -18.51
N LYS A 292 -19.28 31.65 -18.40
CA LYS A 292 -20.70 32.01 -18.23
C LYS A 292 -21.09 31.89 -16.74
N PRO A 293 -21.60 32.94 -16.12
CA PRO A 293 -21.99 32.98 -14.70
C PRO A 293 -23.01 31.91 -14.29
N THR A 294 -23.77 31.36 -15.23
CA THR A 294 -24.82 30.36 -15.02
C THR A 294 -24.27 28.93 -14.89
N ALA A 295 -22.99 28.69 -15.19
CA ALA A 295 -22.39 27.36 -15.17
C ALA A 295 -21.53 27.11 -13.91
N LYS A 296 -21.98 27.61 -12.75
CA LYS A 296 -21.27 27.40 -11.47
C LYS A 296 -21.31 25.96 -11.01
N GLY A 297 -20.16 25.46 -10.57
CA GLY A 297 -20.02 24.15 -9.94
C GLY A 297 -19.87 22.97 -10.90
N PHE A 298 -19.72 23.21 -12.21
CA PHE A 298 -19.45 22.15 -13.19
C PHE A 298 -17.96 22.08 -13.50
N GLU A 299 -17.38 20.89 -13.36
CA GLU A 299 -16.01 20.63 -13.80
C GLU A 299 -15.91 20.69 -15.33
N ARG A 300 -14.79 21.24 -15.82
CA ARG A 300 -14.43 21.14 -17.24
C ARG A 300 -13.67 19.82 -17.45
N ALA A 301 -14.03 19.08 -18.48
CA ALA A 301 -13.23 17.94 -18.91
C ALA A 301 -11.96 18.42 -19.65
N LEU A 302 -10.81 17.89 -19.28
CA LEU A 302 -9.45 18.32 -19.66
C LEU A 302 -8.59 17.15 -20.10
N PHE A 303 -7.51 17.41 -20.82
CA PHE A 303 -6.54 16.42 -21.28
C PHE A 303 -5.48 16.08 -20.21
N THR A 304 -5.19 17.03 -19.30
CA THR A 304 -4.05 16.95 -18.39
C THR A 304 -4.44 17.14 -16.94
N HIS A 305 -3.84 16.33 -16.07
CA HIS A 305 -4.04 16.44 -14.61
C HIS A 305 -2.74 16.10 -13.88
N PHE A 306 -2.57 16.69 -12.70
CA PHE A 306 -1.63 16.23 -11.70
C PHE A 306 -2.37 15.38 -10.68
N VAL A 307 -1.79 14.24 -10.30
CA VAL A 307 -2.30 13.45 -9.17
C VAL A 307 -1.16 13.09 -8.22
N ILE A 308 -1.40 13.22 -6.92
CA ILE A 308 -0.55 12.65 -5.89
C ILE A 308 -1.18 11.31 -5.52
N VAL A 309 -0.42 10.23 -5.72
CA VAL A 309 -0.84 8.87 -5.40
C VAL A 309 0.08 8.27 -4.35
N GLU A 310 -0.42 7.31 -3.59
CA GLU A 310 0.43 6.50 -2.73
C GLU A 310 1.44 5.76 -3.61
N THR A 311 2.71 5.92 -3.30
CA THR A 311 3.72 5.02 -3.86
C THR A 311 3.53 3.67 -3.18
N PRO A 312 3.54 2.56 -3.90
CA PRO A 312 3.82 1.29 -3.26
C PRO A 312 5.11 1.49 -2.46
N GLN A 313 5.08 1.26 -1.15
CA GLN A 313 6.34 1.22 -0.39
C GLN A 313 7.31 0.38 -1.20
N ALA A 314 8.50 0.89 -1.48
CA ALA A 314 9.53 0.11 -2.15
C ALA A 314 9.66 -1.18 -1.34
N ALA A 315 9.42 -2.32 -1.99
CA ALA A 315 9.54 -3.59 -1.31
C ALA A 315 10.92 -3.62 -0.64
N PRO A 316 11.01 -3.98 0.65
CA PRO A 316 12.26 -3.92 1.39
C PRO A 316 13.34 -4.70 0.62
N THR A 317 14.56 -4.24 0.69
CA THR A 317 15.71 -5.00 0.19
C THR A 317 15.87 -6.31 0.97
N ALA A 318 16.53 -7.30 0.40
CA ALA A 318 16.80 -8.55 1.11
C ALA A 318 17.57 -8.32 2.43
N ASP A 319 18.49 -7.36 2.46
CA ASP A 319 19.27 -7.04 3.66
C ASP A 319 18.43 -6.35 4.74
N GLU A 320 17.49 -5.50 4.37
CA GLU A 320 16.52 -4.93 5.32
C GLU A 320 15.60 -6.01 5.90
N VAL A 321 15.14 -6.96 5.09
CA VAL A 321 14.36 -8.11 5.60
C VAL A 321 15.19 -8.96 6.54
N ARG A 322 16.45 -9.28 6.20
CA ARG A 322 17.37 -10.02 7.08
C ARG A 322 17.59 -9.30 8.40
N ALA A 323 17.80 -7.98 8.36
CA ALA A 323 17.99 -7.17 9.56
C ALA A 323 16.73 -7.18 10.45
N GLN A 324 15.53 -7.06 9.87
CA GLN A 324 14.28 -7.14 10.61
C GLN A 324 14.05 -8.50 11.27
N VAL A 325 14.33 -9.59 10.55
CA VAL A 325 14.16 -10.95 11.07
C VAL A 325 15.17 -11.24 12.17
N ARG A 326 16.42 -10.79 12.01
CA ARG A 326 17.46 -10.91 13.05
C ARG A 326 17.11 -10.18 14.34
N ALA A 327 16.47 -9.02 14.22
CA ALA A 327 16.07 -8.20 15.37
C ALA A 327 14.82 -8.73 16.08
N ASP A 328 14.06 -9.64 15.46
CA ASP A 328 12.77 -10.13 15.96
C ASP A 328 12.73 -11.66 15.93
N TRP A 329 12.98 -12.28 17.09
CA TRP A 329 12.96 -13.73 17.24
C TRP A 329 11.62 -14.37 16.86
N ASN A 330 10.53 -13.68 17.09
CA ASN A 330 9.21 -14.16 16.71
C ASN A 330 9.04 -14.20 15.18
N LYS A 331 9.52 -13.17 14.46
CA LYS A 331 9.57 -13.21 12.99
C LYS A 331 10.48 -14.32 12.48
N ALA A 332 11.65 -14.50 13.14
CA ALA A 332 12.58 -15.58 12.80
C ALA A 332 11.97 -16.97 13.03
N SER A 333 10.92 -17.12 13.83
CA SER A 333 10.17 -18.38 13.97
C SER A 333 9.27 -18.70 12.76
N GLY A 334 9.17 -17.83 11.78
CA GLY A 334 8.51 -18.08 10.50
C GLY A 334 7.04 -18.49 10.67
N LEU A 335 6.70 -19.69 10.20
CA LEU A 335 5.34 -20.24 10.33
C LEU A 335 4.91 -20.48 11.79
N ASP A 336 5.84 -20.66 12.72
CA ASP A 336 5.56 -20.86 14.14
C ASP A 336 5.54 -19.53 14.93
N ALA A 337 5.66 -18.38 14.24
CA ALA A 337 5.43 -17.07 14.80
C ALA A 337 4.01 -16.97 15.40
N VAL A 338 3.88 -16.20 16.47
CA VAL A 338 2.60 -15.89 17.10
C VAL A 338 2.33 -14.40 17.00
N MET A 339 1.04 -14.02 16.94
CA MET A 339 0.68 -12.61 16.91
C MET A 339 -0.52 -12.31 17.81
N ASP A 340 -0.65 -11.05 18.20
CA ASP A 340 -1.84 -10.53 18.86
C ASP A 340 -2.94 -10.30 17.83
N TRP A 341 -4.13 -10.82 18.11
CA TRP A 341 -5.33 -10.75 17.30
C TRP A 341 -6.30 -9.64 17.76
N ALA A 342 -5.79 -8.64 18.48
CA ALA A 342 -6.56 -7.46 18.83
C ALA A 342 -7.08 -6.73 17.56
N PRO A 343 -8.22 -6.02 17.67
CA PRO A 343 -8.76 -5.26 16.53
C PRO A 343 -7.74 -4.28 15.99
N LYS A 344 -7.55 -4.27 14.66
CA LYS A 344 -6.70 -3.32 13.95
C LYS A 344 -7.53 -2.18 13.37
N ALA A 345 -6.88 -1.04 13.10
CA ALA A 345 -7.50 0.08 12.41
C ALA A 345 -8.00 -0.37 11.04
N SER A 346 -9.20 0.03 10.67
CA SER A 346 -9.83 -0.36 9.40
C SER A 346 -10.60 0.82 8.83
N THR A 347 -10.49 1.03 7.52
CA THR A 347 -11.22 2.06 6.81
C THR A 347 -12.73 1.86 7.00
N PRO A 348 -13.49 2.90 7.43
CA PRO A 348 -14.92 2.80 7.63
C PRO A 348 -15.66 2.42 6.35
N ALA A 349 -16.81 1.73 6.49
CA ALA A 349 -17.66 1.38 5.36
C ALA A 349 -18.02 2.61 4.51
N PRO A 350 -18.06 2.50 3.18
CA PRO A 350 -18.49 3.59 2.32
C PRO A 350 -19.90 4.07 2.67
N LYS A 351 -20.16 5.37 2.52
CA LYS A 351 -21.46 5.95 2.85
C LYS A 351 -22.60 5.22 2.14
N GLY A 352 -23.59 4.79 2.91
CA GLY A 352 -24.74 4.04 2.39
C GLY A 352 -24.53 2.55 2.24
N TYR A 353 -23.38 2.00 2.64
CA TYR A 353 -23.10 0.57 2.67
C TYR A 353 -22.96 0.03 4.10
N GLU A 354 -23.15 -1.26 4.26
CA GLU A 354 -22.91 -2.00 5.50
C GLU A 354 -22.31 -3.37 5.19
N ALA A 355 -21.41 -3.85 6.06
CA ALA A 355 -20.81 -5.18 5.92
C ALA A 355 -21.85 -6.25 6.28
N THR A 356 -22.28 -7.05 5.30
CA THR A 356 -23.37 -8.04 5.47
C THR A 356 -22.92 -9.47 5.34
N TYR A 357 -21.78 -9.73 4.71
CA TYR A 357 -21.27 -11.07 4.49
C TYR A 357 -19.75 -11.11 4.60
N VAL A 358 -19.21 -12.21 5.17
CA VAL A 358 -17.77 -12.46 5.28
C VAL A 358 -17.44 -13.85 4.74
N SER A 359 -16.53 -13.95 3.78
CA SER A 359 -15.92 -15.21 3.39
C SER A 359 -14.52 -15.29 3.98
N HIS A 360 -14.28 -16.27 4.82
CA HIS A 360 -13.06 -16.40 5.59
C HIS A 360 -12.33 -17.70 5.27
N TYR A 361 -11.01 -17.64 5.24
CA TYR A 361 -10.11 -18.80 5.30
C TYR A 361 -9.07 -18.57 6.40
N GLY A 362 -8.96 -19.47 7.38
CA GLY A 362 -8.01 -19.39 8.49
C GLY A 362 -7.15 -20.65 8.64
N ARG A 363 -5.89 -20.46 9.01
CA ARG A 363 -4.98 -21.50 9.49
C ARG A 363 -5.38 -21.88 10.92
N HIS A 364 -5.14 -23.13 11.33
CA HIS A 364 -5.25 -23.54 12.75
C HIS A 364 -4.39 -22.63 13.66
N GLY A 365 -4.75 -22.56 14.94
CA GLY A 365 -4.01 -21.81 15.96
C GLY A 365 -2.70 -22.48 16.38
N SER A 366 -2.04 -21.87 17.37
CA SER A 366 -0.82 -22.40 18.02
C SER A 366 -1.01 -23.85 18.45
N ARG A 367 0.01 -24.67 18.22
CA ARG A 367 -0.04 -26.13 18.38
C ARG A 367 1.28 -26.69 18.89
N PHE A 368 1.24 -27.91 19.42
CA PHE A 368 2.44 -28.75 19.52
C PHE A 368 2.97 -29.05 18.11
N ALA A 369 4.25 -29.37 17.98
CA ALA A 369 4.82 -29.71 16.68
C ALA A 369 3.96 -30.75 15.94
N TYR A 370 3.85 -30.60 14.62
CA TYR A 370 3.00 -31.47 13.80
C TYR A 370 3.64 -32.84 13.51
N THR A 371 4.92 -33.00 13.85
CA THR A 371 5.70 -34.24 13.70
C THR A 371 6.57 -34.48 14.95
N GLU A 372 6.69 -35.75 15.37
CA GLU A 372 7.56 -36.15 16.46
C GLU A 372 9.01 -35.79 16.21
N LYS A 373 9.45 -35.88 14.95
CA LYS A 373 10.82 -35.59 14.54
C LYS A 373 11.32 -34.21 14.96
N ALA A 374 10.43 -33.23 15.02
CA ALA A 374 10.79 -31.90 15.51
C ALA A 374 11.31 -31.95 16.96
N TYR A 375 10.90 -32.92 17.75
CA TYR A 375 11.33 -33.08 19.14
C TYR A 375 12.40 -34.19 19.29
N THR A 376 12.25 -35.32 18.55
CA THR A 376 13.03 -36.51 18.80
C THR A 376 14.38 -36.47 18.11
N VAL A 377 14.58 -35.77 17.00
CA VAL A 377 15.90 -35.74 16.30
C VAL A 377 17.00 -35.23 17.22
N LEU A 378 16.78 -34.11 17.92
CA LEU A 378 17.78 -33.59 18.85
C LEU A 378 17.93 -34.50 20.08
N LEU A 379 16.83 -35.01 20.61
CA LEU A 379 16.83 -35.92 21.77
C LEU A 379 17.66 -37.20 21.46
N GLU A 380 17.45 -37.81 20.30
CA GLU A 380 18.21 -39.01 19.86
C GLU A 380 19.70 -38.68 19.70
N MET A 381 20.05 -37.56 19.07
CA MET A 381 21.44 -37.13 18.92
C MET A 381 22.14 -36.95 20.27
N LEU A 382 21.44 -36.34 21.24
CA LEU A 382 22.01 -36.14 22.57
C LEU A 382 22.13 -37.45 23.34
N ARG A 383 21.21 -38.43 23.19
CA ARG A 383 21.32 -39.77 23.76
C ARG A 383 22.53 -40.52 23.20
N ASP A 384 22.69 -40.55 21.89
CA ASP A 384 23.86 -41.14 21.23
C ASP A 384 25.16 -40.49 21.72
N GLY A 385 25.17 -39.17 21.90
CA GLY A 385 26.29 -38.41 22.45
C GLY A 385 26.59 -38.77 23.93
N ALA A 386 25.56 -39.05 24.72
CA ALA A 386 25.73 -39.47 26.11
C ALA A 386 26.33 -40.89 26.20
N GLU A 387 25.87 -41.81 25.36
CA GLU A 387 26.40 -43.18 25.29
C GLU A 387 27.89 -43.22 24.89
N THR A 388 28.35 -42.23 24.13
CA THR A 388 29.73 -42.14 23.63
C THR A 388 30.59 -41.12 24.38
N ASP A 389 30.13 -40.59 25.52
CA ASP A 389 30.76 -39.50 26.31
C ASP A 389 31.17 -38.28 25.45
N ASN A 390 30.37 -37.97 24.43
CA ASN A 390 30.61 -36.88 23.47
C ASN A 390 29.85 -35.59 23.79
N LEU A 391 29.12 -35.52 24.90
CA LEU A 391 28.37 -34.34 25.27
C LEU A 391 29.19 -33.27 25.99
N THR A 392 29.03 -32.03 25.59
CA THR A 392 29.46 -30.86 26.37
C THR A 392 28.64 -30.73 27.66
N PRO A 393 29.04 -29.88 28.62
CA PRO A 393 28.20 -29.57 29.78
C PRO A 393 26.80 -29.06 29.41
N TYR A 394 26.70 -28.22 28.37
CA TYR A 394 25.40 -27.72 27.84
C TYR A 394 24.60 -28.84 27.18
N GLY A 395 25.24 -29.71 26.39
CA GLY A 395 24.60 -30.90 25.82
C GLY A 395 24.01 -31.85 26.88
N LYS A 396 24.71 -32.07 27.99
CA LYS A 396 24.23 -32.89 29.13
C LYS A 396 23.00 -32.23 29.81
N GLN A 397 23.07 -30.93 30.04
CA GLN A 397 21.93 -30.15 30.60
C GLN A 397 20.70 -30.22 29.69
N LEU A 398 20.88 -29.99 28.39
CA LEU A 398 19.79 -29.96 27.41
C LEU A 398 19.18 -31.37 27.24
N LEU A 399 19.95 -32.43 27.31
CA LEU A 399 19.44 -33.80 27.28
C LEU A 399 18.46 -34.06 28.44
N ALA A 400 18.82 -33.70 29.67
CA ALA A 400 17.96 -33.88 30.82
C ALA A 400 16.65 -33.09 30.70
N GLN A 401 16.72 -31.85 30.19
CA GLN A 401 15.53 -31.02 29.92
C GLN A 401 14.65 -31.62 28.82
N LEU A 402 15.24 -32.09 27.72
CA LEU A 402 14.51 -32.70 26.61
C LEU A 402 13.85 -34.03 26.96
N GLU A 403 14.46 -34.83 27.82
CA GLU A 403 13.83 -36.07 28.29
C GLU A 403 12.58 -35.79 29.12
N ALA A 404 12.66 -34.82 30.04
CA ALA A 404 11.50 -34.39 30.82
C ALA A 404 10.41 -33.78 29.93
N PHE A 405 10.82 -32.95 28.98
CA PHE A 405 9.91 -32.32 28.00
C PHE A 405 9.20 -33.36 27.13
N TRP A 406 9.95 -34.28 26.54
CA TRP A 406 9.39 -35.32 25.68
C TRP A 406 8.35 -36.16 26.38
N LYS A 407 8.63 -36.59 27.61
CA LYS A 407 7.65 -37.30 28.45
C LYS A 407 6.36 -36.55 28.69
N ALA A 408 6.42 -35.20 28.69
CA ALA A 408 5.25 -34.36 28.88
C ALA A 408 4.45 -34.15 27.59
N VAL A 409 5.07 -34.30 26.39
CA VAL A 409 4.47 -33.91 25.11
C VAL A 409 4.30 -35.03 24.09
N GLU A 410 4.85 -36.23 24.32
CA GLU A 410 4.90 -37.36 23.33
C GLU A 410 3.49 -37.70 22.77
N TYR A 411 2.43 -37.63 23.58
CA TYR A 411 1.05 -37.91 23.17
C TYR A 411 0.27 -36.65 22.72
N ARG A 412 0.94 -35.49 22.57
CA ARG A 412 0.30 -34.23 22.23
C ARG A 412 0.75 -33.68 20.86
N VAL A 413 1.52 -34.44 20.14
CA VAL A 413 2.04 -34.05 18.81
C VAL A 413 0.88 -33.74 17.87
N GLY A 414 0.87 -32.52 17.35
CA GLY A 414 -0.19 -32.02 16.46
C GLY A 414 -1.43 -31.44 17.13
N ASP A 415 -1.53 -31.52 18.47
CA ASP A 415 -2.65 -30.95 19.21
C ASP A 415 -2.60 -29.44 19.26
N LEU A 416 -3.79 -28.82 19.25
CA LEU A 416 -3.95 -27.38 19.50
C LEU A 416 -3.55 -27.06 20.95
N THR A 417 -2.78 -25.98 21.14
CA THR A 417 -2.47 -25.48 22.49
C THR A 417 -3.59 -24.60 23.05
N PRO A 418 -3.63 -24.33 24.37
CA PRO A 418 -4.54 -23.35 24.96
C PRO A 418 -4.42 -21.96 24.29
N MET A 419 -3.20 -21.57 23.92
CA MET A 419 -2.95 -20.34 23.14
C MET A 419 -3.67 -20.38 21.79
N GLY A 420 -3.58 -21.50 21.06
CA GLY A 420 -4.26 -21.67 19.78
C GLY A 420 -5.77 -21.59 19.87
N TRP A 421 -6.33 -22.12 20.98
CA TRP A 421 -7.75 -21.97 21.28
C TRP A 421 -8.13 -20.50 21.48
N GLU A 422 -7.37 -19.75 22.29
CA GLU A 422 -7.67 -18.35 22.57
C GLU A 422 -7.48 -17.44 21.37
N GLN A 423 -6.49 -17.71 20.50
CA GLN A 423 -6.30 -16.99 19.24
C GLN A 423 -7.57 -17.02 18.39
N HIS A 424 -8.17 -18.18 18.19
CA HIS A 424 -9.41 -18.30 17.43
C HIS A 424 -10.62 -17.69 18.13
N ALA A 425 -10.68 -17.77 19.45
CA ALA A 425 -11.71 -17.09 20.22
C ALA A 425 -11.62 -15.56 20.08
N GLN A 426 -10.41 -15.01 20.08
CA GLN A 426 -10.16 -13.58 19.90
C GLN A 426 -10.51 -13.11 18.48
N ILE A 427 -10.07 -13.84 17.45
CA ILE A 427 -10.43 -13.54 16.05
C ILE A 427 -11.94 -13.52 15.86
N ALA A 428 -12.64 -14.50 16.44
CA ALA A 428 -14.10 -14.58 16.37
C ALA A 428 -14.80 -13.38 17.01
N ARG A 429 -14.36 -12.96 18.21
CA ARG A 429 -14.88 -11.77 18.89
C ARG A 429 -14.64 -10.51 18.07
N THR A 430 -13.41 -10.32 17.60
CA THR A 430 -13.01 -9.17 16.75
C THR A 430 -13.87 -9.10 15.49
N MET A 431 -14.06 -10.22 14.80
CA MET A 431 -14.85 -10.29 13.56
C MET A 431 -16.32 -9.95 13.81
N ALA A 432 -16.94 -10.52 14.86
CA ALA A 432 -18.33 -10.23 15.20
C ALA A 432 -18.55 -8.75 15.61
N GLN A 433 -17.60 -8.16 16.31
CA GLN A 433 -17.65 -6.75 16.72
C GLN A 433 -17.44 -5.81 15.53
N SER A 434 -16.52 -6.15 14.62
CA SER A 434 -16.20 -5.33 13.42
C SER A 434 -17.32 -5.38 12.38
N PHE A 435 -18.06 -6.52 12.27
CA PHE A 435 -19.07 -6.72 11.24
C PHE A 435 -20.43 -7.14 11.82
N PRO A 436 -21.06 -6.32 12.69
CA PRO A 436 -22.23 -6.72 13.46
C PRO A 436 -23.46 -7.06 12.62
N LYS A 437 -23.51 -6.69 11.35
CA LYS A 437 -24.62 -7.07 10.45
C LYS A 437 -24.41 -8.45 9.82
N ALA A 438 -23.16 -8.86 9.62
CA ALA A 438 -22.82 -10.20 9.15
C ALA A 438 -22.95 -11.25 10.27
N PHE A 439 -22.90 -10.84 11.55
CA PHE A 439 -22.98 -11.73 12.71
C PHE A 439 -24.19 -11.45 13.61
N GLY A 440 -25.22 -10.73 13.13
CA GLY A 440 -26.37 -10.32 13.88
C GLY A 440 -27.59 -11.25 13.71
N LYS A 441 -28.75 -10.76 14.12
CA LYS A 441 -30.01 -11.46 13.95
C LYS A 441 -30.34 -11.75 12.50
N GLY A 442 -30.66 -13.01 12.18
CA GLY A 442 -30.99 -13.47 10.82
C GLY A 442 -29.75 -13.68 9.95
N SER A 443 -28.56 -13.71 10.54
CA SER A 443 -27.33 -14.08 9.84
C SER A 443 -27.10 -15.58 9.95
N ARG A 444 -26.73 -16.21 8.84
CA ARG A 444 -26.35 -17.62 8.78
C ARG A 444 -24.84 -17.75 8.65
N ILE A 445 -24.24 -18.51 9.57
CA ILE A 445 -22.79 -18.74 9.64
C ILE A 445 -22.54 -20.23 9.40
N ASP A 446 -21.88 -20.55 8.29
CA ASP A 446 -21.48 -21.89 7.93
C ASP A 446 -19.97 -22.04 8.15
N ALA A 447 -19.54 -23.02 8.96
CA ALA A 447 -18.16 -23.28 9.30
C ALA A 447 -17.74 -24.71 8.95
N CYS A 448 -16.58 -24.86 8.30
CA CYS A 448 -16.02 -26.17 7.97
C CYS A 448 -14.49 -26.20 8.17
N SER A 449 -13.93 -27.41 8.27
CA SER A 449 -12.49 -27.60 8.53
C SER A 449 -11.85 -28.69 7.68
N SER A 450 -10.52 -28.70 7.66
CA SER A 450 -9.69 -29.67 6.89
C SER A 450 -9.68 -31.10 7.42
N GLY A 451 -10.39 -31.39 8.51
CA GLY A 451 -10.42 -32.72 9.12
C GLY A 451 -9.25 -33.05 10.04
N SER A 452 -8.23 -32.21 10.16
CA SER A 452 -7.18 -32.41 11.19
C SER A 452 -7.63 -31.94 12.56
N THR A 453 -7.27 -32.65 13.63
CA THR A 453 -7.69 -32.34 15.02
C THR A 453 -7.50 -30.88 15.37
N ARG A 454 -6.33 -30.30 15.07
CA ARG A 454 -6.04 -28.88 15.36
C ARG A 454 -6.92 -27.90 14.59
N ALA A 455 -7.29 -28.22 13.34
CA ALA A 455 -8.19 -27.35 12.56
C ALA A 455 -9.63 -27.46 13.02
N ILE A 456 -10.09 -28.68 13.38
CA ILE A 456 -11.40 -28.91 13.98
C ILE A 456 -11.51 -28.16 15.31
N MET A 457 -10.50 -28.26 16.18
CA MET A 457 -10.49 -27.57 17.48
C MET A 457 -10.39 -26.04 17.32
N SER A 458 -9.70 -25.54 16.30
CA SER A 458 -9.69 -24.12 15.96
C SER A 458 -11.08 -23.63 15.52
N MET A 459 -11.76 -24.39 14.66
CA MET A 459 -13.14 -24.15 14.27
C MET A 459 -14.07 -24.18 15.50
N ALA A 460 -13.94 -25.16 16.37
CA ALA A 460 -14.76 -25.30 17.58
C ALA A 460 -14.59 -24.10 18.52
N SER A 461 -13.37 -23.62 18.74
CA SER A 461 -13.10 -22.41 19.51
C SER A 461 -13.78 -21.18 18.91
N PHE A 462 -13.61 -21.00 17.59
CA PHE A 462 -14.19 -19.88 16.85
C PHE A 462 -15.72 -19.89 16.95
N VAL A 463 -16.37 -21.00 16.59
CA VAL A 463 -17.83 -21.19 16.60
C VAL A 463 -18.39 -20.99 18.00
N SER A 464 -17.75 -21.58 19.03
CA SER A 464 -18.14 -21.40 20.44
C SER A 464 -18.05 -19.92 20.86
N SER A 465 -17.04 -19.18 20.39
CA SER A 465 -16.90 -17.75 20.68
C SER A 465 -17.97 -16.92 19.96
N ILE A 466 -18.25 -17.20 18.67
CA ILE A 466 -19.34 -16.54 17.92
C ILE A 466 -20.68 -16.77 18.61
N SER A 467 -21.01 -18.01 19.00
CA SER A 467 -22.26 -18.31 19.64
C SER A 467 -22.48 -17.53 20.96
N ARG A 468 -21.41 -17.17 21.66
CA ARG A 468 -21.45 -16.32 22.86
C ARG A 468 -21.50 -14.82 22.53
N THR A 469 -20.77 -14.38 21.51
CA THR A 469 -20.64 -12.96 21.18
C THR A 469 -21.82 -12.47 20.33
N ALA A 470 -22.35 -13.33 19.47
CA ALA A 470 -23.44 -13.05 18.53
C ALA A 470 -24.56 -14.15 18.68
N PRO A 471 -25.24 -14.29 19.84
CA PRO A 471 -26.17 -15.37 20.12
C PRO A 471 -27.42 -15.35 19.25
N GLN A 472 -27.64 -14.35 18.45
CA GLN A 472 -28.79 -14.22 17.55
C GLN A 472 -28.47 -14.67 16.11
N ALA A 473 -27.23 -15.09 15.82
CA ALA A 473 -26.82 -15.67 14.53
C ALA A 473 -27.06 -17.18 14.56
N ASP A 474 -27.49 -17.72 13.42
CA ASP A 474 -27.65 -19.17 13.25
C ASP A 474 -26.28 -19.74 12.80
N VAL A 475 -25.67 -20.58 13.65
CA VAL A 475 -24.32 -21.13 13.43
C VAL A 475 -24.39 -22.62 13.16
N TYR A 476 -23.82 -23.03 12.03
CA TYR A 476 -23.71 -24.39 11.55
C TYR A 476 -22.26 -24.80 11.39
N ALA A 477 -21.85 -25.91 12.01
CA ALA A 477 -20.52 -26.49 11.82
C ALA A 477 -20.62 -27.79 11.04
N HIS A 478 -19.84 -27.91 9.99
CA HIS A 478 -19.84 -29.04 9.08
C HIS A 478 -18.48 -29.73 9.06
N GLN A 479 -18.50 -31.06 8.90
CA GLN A 479 -17.30 -31.85 8.74
C GLN A 479 -17.56 -33.09 7.88
N GLY A 480 -17.43 -32.94 6.59
CA GLY A 480 -17.62 -34.00 5.62
C GLY A 480 -16.50 -34.05 4.56
N LYS A 481 -16.55 -35.04 3.67
CA LYS A 481 -15.54 -35.16 2.61
C LYS A 481 -15.51 -33.97 1.67
N LEU A 482 -16.67 -33.34 1.37
CA LEU A 482 -16.76 -32.15 0.57
C LEU A 482 -16.25 -30.91 1.32
N ASP A 483 -16.53 -30.80 2.63
CA ASP A 483 -16.07 -29.70 3.47
C ASP A 483 -14.53 -29.69 3.57
N ILE A 484 -13.92 -30.89 3.65
CA ILE A 484 -12.46 -31.03 3.63
C ILE A 484 -11.89 -30.42 2.35
N GLN A 485 -12.54 -30.57 1.20
CA GLN A 485 -12.09 -30.01 -0.07
C GLN A 485 -12.07 -28.47 -0.10
N ALA A 486 -13.05 -27.85 0.55
CA ALA A 486 -13.11 -26.39 0.70
C ALA A 486 -12.03 -25.83 1.65
N CYS A 487 -11.37 -26.71 2.43
CA CYS A 487 -10.36 -26.33 3.42
C CYS A 487 -8.96 -26.89 3.13
N ARG A 488 -8.88 -28.02 2.44
CA ARG A 488 -7.62 -28.69 2.07
C ARG A 488 -7.83 -29.58 0.85
N PRO A 489 -7.85 -28.99 -0.37
CA PRO A 489 -8.03 -29.77 -1.59
C PRO A 489 -6.85 -30.72 -1.81
N ASN A 490 -7.17 -32.00 -2.00
CA ASN A 490 -6.18 -32.99 -2.39
C ASN A 490 -6.82 -34.10 -3.24
N GLU A 491 -6.01 -34.78 -4.06
CA GLU A 491 -6.45 -35.77 -5.03
C GLU A 491 -7.09 -37.01 -4.38
N ARG A 492 -6.69 -37.37 -3.16
CA ARG A 492 -7.22 -38.58 -2.47
C ARG A 492 -8.71 -38.45 -2.15
N HIS A 493 -9.21 -37.24 -1.97
CA HIS A 493 -10.55 -36.97 -1.52
C HIS A 493 -11.42 -36.31 -2.59
N ASN A 494 -10.80 -35.73 -3.63
CA ASN A 494 -11.50 -35.04 -4.69
C ASN A 494 -10.88 -35.33 -6.08
N PRO A 495 -11.57 -36.09 -6.93
CA PRO A 495 -11.11 -36.34 -8.29
C PRO A 495 -11.16 -35.10 -9.19
N PHE A 496 -11.83 -34.02 -8.74
CA PHE A 496 -11.95 -32.73 -9.46
C PHE A 496 -10.91 -31.71 -9.03
N VAL A 497 -9.92 -32.08 -8.21
CA VAL A 497 -8.81 -31.18 -7.90
C VAL A 497 -8.06 -30.83 -9.17
N TYR A 498 -7.85 -29.56 -9.38
CA TYR A 498 -7.12 -29.08 -10.54
C TYR A 498 -5.70 -29.61 -10.58
N LYS A 499 -5.26 -30.01 -11.76
CA LYS A 499 -3.89 -30.47 -12.04
C LYS A 499 -3.16 -29.41 -12.85
N GLY A 500 -1.94 -29.14 -12.50
CA GLY A 500 -1.09 -28.17 -13.16
C GLY A 500 0.25 -28.77 -13.60
N PRO A 501 1.12 -27.95 -14.19
CA PRO A 501 2.45 -28.38 -14.62
C PRO A 501 3.27 -28.93 -13.46
N ALA A 502 4.00 -30.01 -13.68
CA ALA A 502 4.68 -30.79 -12.66
C ALA A 502 5.86 -30.06 -12.00
N ASN A 503 6.46 -29.07 -12.66
CA ASN A 503 7.60 -28.32 -12.13
C ASN A 503 7.45 -26.84 -12.46
N ILE A 504 7.16 -26.05 -11.43
CA ILE A 504 6.98 -24.60 -11.52
C ILE A 504 7.95 -23.85 -10.58
N PHE A 505 8.85 -24.57 -9.90
CA PHE A 505 9.85 -23.95 -9.05
C PHE A 505 10.91 -23.26 -9.92
N PRO A 506 11.16 -21.95 -9.73
CA PRO A 506 11.94 -21.17 -10.68
C PRO A 506 13.46 -21.31 -10.52
N TYR A 507 13.95 -22.06 -9.53
CA TYR A 507 15.36 -22.18 -9.21
C TYR A 507 15.86 -23.63 -9.34
N ASP A 508 17.08 -23.80 -9.82
CA ASP A 508 17.72 -25.12 -9.96
C ASP A 508 18.35 -25.60 -8.65
N GLU A 509 18.61 -24.71 -7.68
CA GLU A 509 19.24 -25.01 -6.41
C GLU A 509 18.28 -25.81 -5.50
N SER A 510 18.74 -26.98 -4.98
CA SER A 510 17.96 -27.73 -3.99
C SER A 510 17.95 -27.01 -2.63
N SER A 511 16.95 -27.31 -1.79
CA SER A 511 16.87 -26.74 -0.43
C SER A 511 18.05 -27.12 0.44
N GLU A 512 18.59 -28.32 0.27
CA GLU A 512 19.83 -28.78 0.95
C GLU A 512 21.06 -27.98 0.48
N ALA A 513 21.19 -27.76 -0.84
CA ALA A 513 22.29 -26.95 -1.38
C ALA A 513 22.18 -25.49 -0.91
N PHE A 514 20.96 -24.93 -0.91
CA PHE A 514 20.71 -23.59 -0.39
C PHE A 514 21.08 -23.49 1.11
N PHE A 515 20.69 -24.48 1.93
CA PHE A 515 21.06 -24.53 3.35
C PHE A 515 22.58 -24.59 3.52
N LEU A 516 23.28 -25.48 2.84
CA LEU A 516 24.75 -25.63 2.97
C LEU A 516 25.50 -24.36 2.56
N ARG A 517 24.98 -23.65 1.57
CA ARG A 517 25.55 -22.36 1.11
C ARG A 517 25.27 -21.22 2.08
N ARG A 518 24.06 -21.15 2.63
CA ARG A 518 23.66 -20.06 3.53
C ARG A 518 24.12 -20.25 4.97
N PHE A 519 24.26 -21.52 5.41
CA PHE A 519 24.59 -21.88 6.78
C PHE A 519 25.79 -22.86 6.85
N PRO A 520 26.97 -22.53 6.25
CA PRO A 520 28.13 -23.40 6.23
C PRO A 520 28.71 -23.68 7.63
N GLN A 521 28.48 -22.77 8.61
CA GLN A 521 28.95 -22.87 10.00
C GLN A 521 28.06 -23.74 10.91
N TYR A 522 27.22 -24.61 10.37
CA TYR A 522 26.33 -25.47 11.18
C TYR A 522 27.07 -26.33 12.21
N ARG A 523 28.37 -26.65 11.98
CA ARG A 523 29.20 -27.37 12.93
C ARG A 523 29.47 -26.58 14.21
N ASP A 524 29.51 -25.26 14.17
CA ASP A 524 29.71 -24.41 15.34
C ASP A 524 28.53 -24.52 16.32
N VAL A 525 27.31 -24.69 15.79
CA VAL A 525 26.13 -24.97 16.61
C VAL A 525 26.26 -26.36 17.26
N LEU A 526 26.66 -27.37 16.51
CA LEU A 526 26.86 -28.72 17.06
C LEU A 526 27.98 -28.76 18.11
N ALA A 527 29.02 -27.95 17.97
CA ALA A 527 30.11 -27.84 18.96
C ALA A 527 29.64 -27.28 20.33
N ARG A 528 28.49 -26.65 20.39
CA ARG A 528 27.87 -26.25 21.68
C ARG A 528 27.33 -27.46 22.43
N LEU A 529 26.92 -28.49 21.70
CA LEU A 529 26.28 -29.72 22.23
C LEU A 529 27.23 -30.88 22.38
N PHE A 530 28.21 -30.98 21.47
CA PHE A 530 29.09 -32.13 21.33
C PHE A 530 30.57 -31.73 21.37
N ASN A 531 31.39 -32.48 22.07
CA ASN A 531 32.88 -32.31 22.09
C ASN A 531 33.48 -32.56 20.71
N ASP A 532 32.91 -33.49 19.95
CA ASP A 532 33.20 -33.77 18.55
C ASP A 532 31.90 -33.65 17.74
N PRO A 533 31.72 -32.52 17.01
CA PRO A 533 30.51 -32.26 16.25
C PRO A 533 30.19 -33.26 15.16
N ASP A 534 31.20 -33.79 14.47
CA ASP A 534 31.00 -34.78 13.39
C ASP A 534 30.54 -36.14 13.94
N LYS A 535 31.02 -36.54 15.09
CA LYS A 535 30.49 -37.71 15.81
C LYS A 535 29.07 -37.45 16.34
N GLY A 536 28.79 -36.23 16.81
CA GLY A 536 27.45 -35.84 17.26
C GLY A 536 26.44 -35.88 16.14
N LEU A 537 26.80 -35.45 14.93
CA LEU A 537 25.97 -35.55 13.73
C LEU A 537 25.80 -37.01 13.27
N GLY A 538 26.90 -37.80 13.33
CA GLY A 538 26.94 -39.16 12.85
C GLY A 538 26.65 -39.29 11.37
N SER A 539 25.80 -40.22 10.99
CA SER A 539 25.39 -40.44 9.59
C SER A 539 24.17 -39.61 9.18
N ARG A 540 23.69 -38.72 10.05
CA ARG A 540 22.50 -37.90 9.80
C ARG A 540 22.79 -36.82 8.78
N ASN A 541 21.79 -36.51 7.95
CA ASN A 541 21.86 -35.38 7.01
C ASN A 541 21.74 -34.07 7.76
N ALA A 542 22.70 -33.16 7.63
CA ALA A 542 22.76 -31.91 8.35
C ALA A 542 21.52 -31.02 8.07
N TYR A 543 21.10 -30.91 6.81
CA TYR A 543 19.90 -30.14 6.44
C TYR A 543 18.66 -30.66 7.18
N THR A 544 18.43 -31.96 7.20
CA THR A 544 17.32 -32.59 7.90
C THR A 544 17.35 -32.33 9.41
N VAL A 545 18.55 -32.43 10.01
CA VAL A 545 18.74 -32.15 11.44
C VAL A 545 18.37 -30.69 11.73
N PHE A 546 18.97 -29.74 11.03
CA PHE A 546 18.75 -28.31 11.29
C PHE A 546 17.35 -27.83 10.96
N PHE A 547 16.68 -28.43 9.97
CA PHE A 547 15.28 -28.22 9.70
C PHE A 547 14.39 -28.59 10.91
N ASN A 548 14.65 -29.75 11.53
CA ASN A 548 13.92 -30.18 12.73
C ASN A 548 14.28 -29.32 13.96
N LEU A 549 15.55 -28.95 14.14
CA LEU A 549 15.97 -28.02 15.19
C LEU A 549 15.33 -26.64 15.06
N TYR A 550 15.24 -26.13 13.85
CA TYR A 550 14.55 -24.87 13.57
C TYR A 550 13.07 -24.93 13.97
N MET A 551 12.35 -25.99 13.55
CA MET A 551 10.96 -26.21 13.95
C MET A 551 10.79 -26.39 15.47
N PHE A 552 11.75 -27.05 16.12
CA PHE A 552 11.73 -27.23 17.57
C PHE A 552 11.82 -25.88 18.29
N VAL A 553 12.81 -25.07 17.93
CA VAL A 553 13.07 -23.78 18.58
C VAL A 553 11.96 -22.77 18.27
N GLY A 554 11.53 -22.66 17.02
CA GLY A 554 10.43 -21.78 16.60
C GLY A 554 9.11 -22.15 17.26
N GLY A 555 8.85 -23.44 17.42
CA GLY A 555 7.63 -23.96 18.03
C GLY A 555 7.47 -23.65 19.53
N MET A 556 8.57 -23.30 20.24
CA MET A 556 8.52 -22.97 21.68
C MET A 556 7.54 -21.84 21.99
N ASN A 557 7.40 -20.85 21.08
CA ASN A 557 6.48 -19.72 21.24
C ASN A 557 5.01 -20.15 21.33
N SER A 558 4.67 -21.29 20.72
CA SER A 558 3.29 -21.82 20.67
C SER A 558 2.89 -22.62 21.93
N LEU A 559 3.86 -22.99 22.75
CA LEU A 559 3.65 -23.86 23.92
C LEU A 559 3.20 -23.06 25.16
N PRO A 560 2.49 -23.70 26.10
CA PRO A 560 2.28 -23.19 27.45
C PRO A 560 3.62 -22.84 28.11
N GLU A 561 3.65 -21.80 28.93
CA GLU A 561 4.87 -21.26 29.54
C GLU A 561 5.63 -22.33 30.34
N GLU A 562 4.91 -23.17 31.08
CA GLU A 562 5.46 -24.25 31.91
C GLU A 562 6.13 -25.37 31.09
N LEU A 563 5.90 -25.44 29.79
CA LEU A 563 6.50 -26.41 28.89
C LEU A 563 7.61 -25.79 27.99
N ARG A 564 7.82 -24.48 28.06
CA ARG A 564 8.86 -23.83 27.26
C ARG A 564 10.24 -24.11 27.81
N LEU A 565 11.10 -24.65 26.96
CA LEU A 565 12.52 -24.79 27.30
C LEU A 565 13.27 -23.50 26.98
N ASP A 566 14.29 -23.21 27.79
CA ASP A 566 15.27 -22.18 27.45
C ASP A 566 16.22 -22.74 26.38
N VAL A 567 15.98 -22.36 25.15
CA VAL A 567 16.79 -22.74 23.98
C VAL A 567 17.69 -21.61 23.47
N SER A 568 17.83 -20.53 24.26
CA SER A 568 18.61 -19.33 23.90
C SER A 568 20.09 -19.62 23.68
N GLY A 569 20.62 -20.67 24.33
CA GLY A 569 22.00 -21.14 24.14
C GLY A 569 22.24 -21.94 22.86
N LEU A 570 21.19 -22.35 22.12
CA LEU A 570 21.32 -23.20 20.95
C LEU A 570 21.70 -22.41 19.70
N PHE A 571 21.05 -21.26 19.47
CA PHE A 571 21.29 -20.40 18.31
C PHE A 571 21.50 -18.95 18.74
N THR A 572 22.38 -18.24 18.05
CA THR A 572 22.42 -16.78 18.06
C THR A 572 21.25 -16.23 17.21
N PRO A 573 20.85 -14.97 17.38
CA PRO A 573 19.83 -14.33 16.53
C PRO A 573 20.17 -14.38 15.03
N GLU A 574 21.44 -14.26 14.65
CA GLU A 574 21.93 -14.36 13.27
C GLU A 574 21.73 -15.78 12.72
N GLU A 575 22.13 -16.78 13.47
CA GLU A 575 22.00 -18.19 13.08
C GLU A 575 20.53 -18.58 12.92
N PHE A 576 19.69 -18.18 13.85
CA PHE A 576 18.25 -18.49 13.80
C PHE A 576 17.55 -17.78 12.64
N ALA A 577 17.89 -16.51 12.37
CA ALA A 577 17.41 -15.79 11.20
C ALA A 577 17.88 -16.41 9.87
N THR A 578 19.12 -16.93 9.83
CA THR A 578 19.64 -17.65 8.65
C THR A 578 18.89 -18.97 8.43
N LEU A 579 18.58 -19.72 9.49
CA LEU A 579 17.76 -20.93 9.40
C LEU A 579 16.34 -20.63 8.94
N TRP A 580 15.75 -19.49 9.39
CA TRP A 580 14.49 -19.01 8.84
C TRP A 580 14.58 -18.80 7.33
N GLU A 581 15.64 -18.19 6.82
CA GLU A 581 15.80 -17.96 5.38
C GLU A 581 15.83 -19.29 4.60
N THR A 582 16.45 -20.34 5.16
CA THR A 582 16.50 -21.68 4.56
C THR A 582 15.14 -22.41 4.60
N ASP A 583 14.41 -22.30 5.72
CA ASP A 583 13.03 -22.83 5.82
C ASP A 583 12.10 -22.06 4.85
N ASN A 584 12.25 -20.74 4.77
CA ASN A 584 11.47 -19.89 3.87
C ASN A 584 11.63 -20.32 2.40
N TYR A 585 12.85 -20.67 1.98
CA TYR A 585 13.14 -21.18 0.65
C TYR A 585 12.45 -22.53 0.39
N GLU A 586 12.54 -23.48 1.34
CA GLU A 586 11.84 -24.78 1.25
C GLU A 586 10.33 -24.61 1.20
N ARG A 587 9.75 -23.73 2.03
CA ARG A 587 8.30 -23.44 2.02
C ARG A 587 7.84 -22.84 0.72
N TYR A 588 8.62 -21.93 0.13
CA TYR A 588 8.28 -21.41 -1.19
C TYR A 588 8.24 -22.54 -2.23
N ARG A 589 9.24 -23.42 -2.24
CA ARG A 589 9.31 -24.58 -3.13
C ARG A 589 8.11 -25.50 -2.97
N GLU A 590 7.73 -25.80 -1.74
CA GLU A 590 6.56 -26.62 -1.41
C GLU A 590 5.26 -25.93 -1.85
N TYR A 591 5.06 -24.68 -1.48
CA TYR A 591 3.76 -24.01 -1.58
C TYR A 591 3.43 -23.53 -3.00
N ILE A 592 4.43 -23.22 -3.80
CA ILE A 592 4.21 -22.87 -5.20
C ILE A 592 3.52 -24.01 -5.98
N ALA A 593 3.76 -25.25 -5.60
CA ALA A 593 3.12 -26.41 -6.19
C ALA A 593 1.62 -26.54 -5.80
N TYR A 594 1.20 -26.00 -4.66
CA TYR A 594 -0.19 -26.06 -4.21
C TYR A 594 -1.10 -25.04 -4.87
N ARG A 595 -0.59 -24.03 -5.61
CA ARG A 595 -1.41 -23.02 -6.26
C ARG A 595 -2.50 -23.62 -7.14
N THR A 596 -2.16 -24.63 -7.93
CA THR A 596 -3.13 -25.29 -8.82
C THR A 596 -4.29 -25.92 -8.04
N SER A 597 -4.01 -26.71 -7.02
CA SER A 597 -5.06 -27.35 -6.22
C SER A 597 -5.88 -26.35 -5.40
N CYS A 598 -5.21 -25.32 -4.84
CA CYS A 598 -5.87 -24.27 -4.07
C CYS A 598 -6.76 -23.35 -4.91
N SER A 599 -6.61 -23.34 -6.25
CA SER A 599 -7.50 -22.60 -7.15
C SER A 599 -8.96 -23.03 -7.02
N SER A 600 -9.24 -24.28 -6.62
CA SER A 600 -10.61 -24.76 -6.35
C SER A 600 -11.25 -24.08 -5.13
N ILE A 601 -10.47 -23.61 -4.18
CA ILE A 601 -10.97 -22.83 -3.02
C ILE A 601 -11.38 -21.42 -3.48
N VAL A 602 -10.64 -20.83 -4.41
CA VAL A 602 -11.02 -19.54 -5.00
C VAL A 602 -12.36 -19.64 -5.71
N ASP A 603 -12.57 -20.71 -6.48
CA ASP A 603 -13.86 -20.97 -7.13
C ASP A 603 -15.00 -21.17 -6.09
N ASP A 604 -14.75 -21.88 -4.98
CA ASP A 604 -15.72 -22.04 -3.90
C ASP A 604 -16.06 -20.69 -3.20
N ILE A 605 -15.04 -19.82 -3.01
CA ILE A 605 -15.24 -18.47 -2.49
C ILE A 605 -16.14 -17.65 -3.42
N ILE A 606 -15.86 -17.67 -4.73
CA ILE A 606 -16.66 -16.96 -5.73
C ILE A 606 -18.10 -17.49 -5.75
N ALA A 607 -18.29 -18.80 -5.85
CA ALA A 607 -19.61 -19.41 -5.96
C ALA A 607 -20.49 -19.12 -4.74
N LYS A 608 -19.92 -19.22 -3.52
CA LYS A 608 -20.65 -18.91 -2.27
C LYS A 608 -20.96 -17.43 -2.16
N ALA A 609 -20.02 -16.55 -2.50
CA ALA A 609 -20.26 -15.11 -2.47
C ALA A 609 -21.38 -14.72 -3.45
N ASP A 610 -21.34 -15.21 -4.69
CA ASP A 610 -22.39 -14.96 -5.68
C ASP A 610 -23.78 -15.45 -5.19
N ALA A 611 -23.85 -16.66 -4.60
CA ALA A 611 -25.08 -17.22 -4.08
C ALA A 611 -25.66 -16.38 -2.92
N ARG A 612 -24.83 -16.01 -1.93
CA ARG A 612 -25.22 -15.21 -0.77
C ARG A 612 -25.71 -13.81 -1.18
N LEU A 613 -24.96 -13.16 -2.06
CA LEU A 613 -25.31 -11.82 -2.56
C LEU A 613 -26.60 -11.84 -3.38
N ALA A 614 -26.77 -12.83 -4.24
CA ALA A 614 -28.00 -12.98 -5.04
C ALA A 614 -29.24 -13.25 -4.17
N ALA A 615 -29.10 -14.02 -3.11
CA ALA A 615 -30.16 -14.31 -2.15
C ALA A 615 -30.39 -13.14 -1.14
N GLY A 616 -29.51 -12.14 -1.07
CA GLY A 616 -29.57 -11.10 -0.06
C GLY A 616 -29.32 -11.64 1.36
N GLU A 617 -28.63 -12.77 1.48
CA GLU A 617 -28.36 -13.42 2.75
C GLU A 617 -27.21 -12.74 3.51
N ARG A 618 -27.38 -12.60 4.84
CA ARG A 618 -26.34 -12.14 5.75
C ARG A 618 -25.65 -13.32 6.41
N GLY A 619 -24.35 -13.16 6.72
CA GLY A 619 -23.65 -14.19 7.47
C GLY A 619 -22.18 -14.34 7.12
N ALA A 620 -21.67 -15.56 7.30
CA ALA A 620 -20.30 -15.88 6.98
C ALA A 620 -20.14 -17.32 6.50
N ASP A 621 -19.18 -17.55 5.60
CA ASP A 621 -18.63 -18.84 5.26
C ASP A 621 -17.19 -18.93 5.80
N LEU A 622 -16.99 -19.78 6.82
CA LEU A 622 -15.76 -19.89 7.59
C LEU A 622 -15.04 -21.21 7.27
N ARG A 623 -13.80 -21.11 6.79
CA ARG A 623 -12.96 -22.26 6.45
C ARG A 623 -11.76 -22.32 7.36
N PHE A 624 -11.45 -23.50 7.93
CA PHE A 624 -10.33 -23.71 8.85
C PHE A 624 -9.39 -24.77 8.29
N GLY A 625 -8.15 -24.37 8.05
CA GLY A 625 -7.14 -25.23 7.41
C GLY A 625 -5.71 -24.94 7.85
N HIS A 626 -4.85 -24.71 6.91
CA HIS A 626 -3.38 -24.78 7.08
C HIS A 626 -2.64 -23.66 6.37
N ASP A 627 -1.38 -23.42 6.77
CA ASP A 627 -0.42 -22.52 6.15
C ASP A 627 -0.17 -22.85 4.66
N HIS A 628 0.01 -24.14 4.33
CA HIS A 628 0.21 -24.61 2.94
C HIS A 628 -1.04 -24.46 2.04
N ILE A 629 -2.08 -23.80 2.54
CA ILE A 629 -3.26 -23.37 1.77
C ILE A 629 -3.36 -21.84 1.77
N VAL A 630 -3.20 -21.19 2.95
CA VAL A 630 -3.26 -19.71 3.03
C VAL A 630 -2.19 -19.07 2.13
N MET A 631 -0.94 -19.55 2.21
CA MET A 631 0.17 -18.98 1.44
C MET A 631 -0.06 -19.12 -0.08
N PRO A 632 -0.43 -20.31 -0.62
CA PRO A 632 -0.82 -20.43 -2.02
C PRO A 632 -2.02 -19.55 -2.42
N LEU A 633 -3.01 -19.35 -1.55
CA LEU A 633 -4.13 -18.43 -1.84
C LEU A 633 -3.64 -16.99 -1.97
N LEU A 634 -2.74 -16.52 -1.10
CA LEU A 634 -2.11 -15.20 -1.23
C LEU A 634 -1.34 -15.07 -2.55
N MET A 635 -0.64 -16.14 -2.98
CA MET A 635 0.07 -16.17 -4.26
C MET A 635 -0.87 -16.15 -5.47
N ILE A 636 -1.96 -16.92 -5.44
CA ILE A 636 -2.95 -16.96 -6.53
C ILE A 636 -3.56 -15.56 -6.71
N MET A 637 -3.94 -14.92 -5.63
CA MET A 637 -4.56 -13.59 -5.65
C MET A 637 -3.55 -12.46 -5.85
N ASP A 638 -2.24 -12.76 -5.84
CA ASP A 638 -1.14 -11.80 -5.94
C ASP A 638 -1.26 -10.68 -4.89
N VAL A 639 -1.60 -11.06 -3.65
CA VAL A 639 -1.79 -10.11 -2.56
C VAL A 639 -0.47 -9.39 -2.27
N ASP A 640 -0.45 -8.07 -2.38
CA ASP A 640 0.73 -7.22 -2.15
C ASP A 640 1.99 -7.73 -2.90
N ASP A 641 1.83 -8.13 -4.15
CA ASP A 641 2.90 -8.66 -5.02
C ASP A 641 3.52 -10.01 -4.56
N PHE A 642 2.82 -10.77 -3.75
CA PHE A 642 3.31 -12.01 -3.11
C PHE A 642 3.65 -13.15 -4.09
N ASN A 643 3.26 -13.03 -5.37
CA ASN A 643 3.50 -14.06 -6.39
C ASN A 643 4.74 -13.79 -7.28
N LYS A 644 5.43 -12.68 -7.12
CA LYS A 644 6.51 -12.25 -8.02
C LYS A 644 7.87 -12.79 -7.55
N ALA A 645 8.23 -14.03 -7.96
CA ALA A 645 9.55 -14.60 -7.67
C ALA A 645 10.65 -13.78 -8.37
N PRO A 646 11.69 -13.32 -7.64
CA PRO A 646 12.87 -12.71 -8.24
C PRO A 646 13.70 -13.78 -8.98
N SER A 647 14.56 -13.35 -9.90
CA SER A 647 15.48 -14.25 -10.62
C SER A 647 16.58 -14.83 -9.71
N ASN A 648 16.99 -14.08 -8.69
CA ASN A 648 17.98 -14.50 -7.70
C ASN A 648 17.27 -15.11 -6.47
N PRO A 649 17.54 -16.38 -6.09
CA PRO A 649 16.95 -17.02 -4.92
C PRO A 649 17.25 -16.27 -3.59
N ASP A 650 18.38 -15.58 -3.48
CA ASP A 650 18.73 -14.81 -2.28
C ASP A 650 17.86 -13.55 -2.07
N GLU A 651 17.14 -13.13 -3.12
CA GLU A 651 16.17 -12.04 -3.08
C GLU A 651 14.74 -12.52 -2.79
N LEU A 652 14.51 -13.84 -2.70
CA LEU A 652 13.18 -14.43 -2.49
C LEU A 652 12.49 -13.86 -1.24
N ILE A 653 13.24 -13.63 -0.18
CA ILE A 653 12.75 -13.09 1.09
C ILE A 653 12.14 -11.69 0.98
N ARG A 654 12.35 -10.96 -0.13
CA ARG A 654 11.71 -9.65 -0.38
C ARG A 654 10.22 -9.79 -0.67
N VAL A 655 9.82 -10.88 -1.33
CA VAL A 655 8.45 -11.07 -1.84
C VAL A 655 7.72 -12.22 -1.15
N PHE A 656 8.42 -13.14 -0.52
CA PHE A 656 7.85 -14.28 0.17
C PHE A 656 8.47 -14.41 1.56
N GLN A 657 7.63 -14.28 2.60
CA GLN A 657 8.05 -14.38 4.00
C GLN A 657 7.06 -15.23 4.78
N THR A 658 7.53 -16.35 5.32
CA THR A 658 6.71 -17.29 6.09
C THR A 658 6.12 -16.69 7.36
N TYR A 659 6.77 -15.70 7.98
CA TYR A 659 6.22 -14.98 9.14
C TYR A 659 4.97 -14.15 8.85
N ARG A 660 4.63 -13.88 7.58
CA ARG A 660 3.34 -13.28 7.19
C ARG A 660 2.17 -14.24 7.38
N SER A 661 2.45 -15.54 7.56
CA SER A 661 1.46 -16.56 7.86
C SER A 661 1.68 -17.18 9.25
N PRO A 662 1.62 -16.38 10.34
CA PRO A 662 1.82 -16.85 11.71
C PRO A 662 0.72 -17.85 12.10
N MET A 663 0.82 -18.41 13.31
CA MET A 663 -0.25 -19.25 13.87
C MET A 663 -1.59 -18.49 13.88
N ALA A 664 -2.66 -19.14 13.48
CA ALA A 664 -4.02 -18.59 13.30
C ALA A 664 -4.15 -17.51 12.20
N THR A 665 -3.15 -17.38 11.30
CA THR A 665 -3.27 -16.47 10.15
C THR A 665 -4.58 -16.69 9.43
N ASN A 666 -5.17 -15.60 8.93
CA ASN A 666 -6.44 -15.68 8.22
C ASN A 666 -6.59 -14.60 7.13
N MET A 667 -7.47 -14.91 6.21
CA MET A 667 -7.85 -14.05 5.10
C MET A 667 -9.36 -13.88 5.10
N GLN A 668 -9.85 -12.65 4.89
CA GLN A 668 -11.27 -12.33 4.94
C GLN A 668 -11.64 -11.47 3.73
N PHE A 669 -12.63 -11.92 2.96
CA PHE A 669 -13.37 -11.09 2.02
C PHE A 669 -14.59 -10.55 2.73
N VAL A 670 -14.61 -9.25 2.99
CA VAL A 670 -15.72 -8.57 3.68
C VAL A 670 -16.57 -7.87 2.63
N PHE A 671 -17.82 -8.31 2.51
CA PHE A 671 -18.75 -7.81 1.50
C PHE A 671 -19.69 -6.77 2.09
N TYR A 672 -19.79 -5.66 1.38
CA TYR A 672 -20.59 -4.50 1.73
C TYR A 672 -21.75 -4.37 0.75
N THR A 673 -22.97 -4.34 1.28
CA THR A 673 -24.19 -4.14 0.47
C THR A 673 -24.85 -2.82 0.81
N PRO A 674 -25.62 -2.22 -0.14
CA PRO A 674 -26.33 -0.96 0.11
C PRO A 674 -27.36 -1.08 1.21
N LYS A 675 -27.45 -0.09 2.11
CA LYS A 675 -28.44 -0.03 3.22
C LYS A 675 -29.88 0.12 2.75
N ALA A 676 -30.12 0.70 1.60
CA ALA A 676 -31.44 0.85 0.98
C ALA A 676 -31.50 0.02 -0.30
N CYS A 677 -32.65 -0.61 -0.61
CA CYS A 677 -32.88 -1.35 -1.84
C CYS A 677 -32.81 -0.45 -3.10
N LYS A 678 -31.63 0.09 -3.38
CA LYS A 678 -31.33 0.64 -4.70
C LYS A 678 -30.93 -0.54 -5.58
N LYS A 679 -31.82 -1.02 -6.41
CA LYS A 679 -31.65 -2.14 -7.36
C LYS A 679 -30.44 -1.98 -8.31
N SER A 680 -29.75 -0.84 -8.31
CA SER A 680 -28.61 -0.50 -9.18
C SER A 680 -27.28 -0.36 -8.46
N ALA A 681 -27.22 -0.48 -7.12
CA ALA A 681 -25.96 -0.32 -6.39
C ALA A 681 -25.25 -1.68 -6.25
N GLU A 682 -24.05 -1.74 -6.79
CA GLU A 682 -23.22 -2.94 -6.87
C GLU A 682 -22.60 -3.27 -5.50
N PRO A 683 -22.52 -4.57 -5.10
CA PRO A 683 -21.80 -4.98 -3.91
C PRO A 683 -20.32 -4.60 -3.98
N LEU A 684 -19.79 -4.10 -2.85
CA LEU A 684 -18.36 -3.83 -2.69
C LEU A 684 -17.73 -4.91 -1.81
N VAL A 685 -16.44 -5.13 -1.99
CA VAL A 685 -15.66 -6.06 -1.17
C VAL A 685 -14.34 -5.42 -0.75
N LYS A 686 -13.92 -5.73 0.46
CA LYS A 686 -12.61 -5.39 1.02
C LYS A 686 -11.90 -6.66 1.45
N LEU A 687 -10.62 -6.79 1.15
CA LEU A 687 -9.81 -7.93 1.55
C LEU A 687 -8.98 -7.59 2.77
N LEU A 688 -9.01 -8.48 3.78
CA LEU A 688 -8.17 -8.40 4.97
C LEU A 688 -7.26 -9.63 5.04
N HIS A 689 -6.00 -9.42 5.37
CA HIS A 689 -5.06 -10.46 5.76
C HIS A 689 -4.57 -10.17 7.18
N ASN A 690 -4.78 -11.11 8.10
CA ASN A 690 -4.47 -10.92 9.53
C ASN A 690 -5.09 -9.66 10.15
N GLY A 691 -6.26 -9.26 9.67
CA GLY A 691 -6.98 -8.06 10.11
C GLY A 691 -6.51 -6.75 9.46
N GLU A 692 -5.47 -6.77 8.65
CA GLU A 692 -4.97 -5.61 7.89
C GLU A 692 -5.54 -5.57 6.48
N GLU A 693 -5.82 -4.36 5.99
CA GLU A 693 -6.29 -4.15 4.62
C GLU A 693 -5.16 -4.42 3.62
N VAL A 694 -5.43 -5.27 2.64
CA VAL A 694 -4.46 -5.66 1.61
C VAL A 694 -4.98 -5.42 0.21
N ARG A 695 -4.06 -5.33 -0.76
CA ARG A 695 -4.37 -5.10 -2.18
C ARG A 695 -4.36 -6.40 -2.96
N LEU A 696 -5.16 -6.44 -4.02
CA LEU A 696 -5.20 -7.53 -5.00
C LEU A 696 -4.32 -7.17 -6.21
N GLY A 697 -3.05 -7.49 -6.14
CA GLY A 697 -2.09 -7.30 -7.22
C GLY A 697 -2.24 -5.96 -7.95
N ALA A 698 -2.42 -6.02 -9.28
CA ALA A 698 -2.60 -4.86 -10.13
C ALA A 698 -4.06 -4.37 -10.23
N LEU A 699 -5.03 -5.01 -9.55
CA LEU A 699 -6.42 -4.58 -9.60
C LEU A 699 -6.59 -3.24 -8.88
N ALA A 700 -7.04 -2.21 -9.60
CA ALA A 700 -7.33 -0.91 -9.02
C ALA A 700 -8.57 -0.97 -8.12
N PRO A 701 -8.53 -0.46 -6.89
CA PRO A 701 -9.71 -0.37 -6.05
C PRO A 701 -10.73 0.62 -6.65
N TYR A 702 -12.01 0.37 -6.41
CA TYR A 702 -13.08 1.29 -6.79
C TYR A 702 -13.02 2.60 -5.98
N GLN A 703 -12.83 2.47 -4.66
CA GLN A 703 -12.67 3.57 -3.71
C GLN A 703 -11.88 3.04 -2.52
N GLY A 704 -10.66 3.47 -2.38
CA GLY A 704 -9.65 2.97 -1.48
C GLY A 704 -9.96 2.09 -0.42
N PRO A 705 -9.93 1.13 0.28
CA PRO A 705 -9.54 -0.24 -0.02
C PRO A 705 -10.68 -1.13 -0.57
N TYR A 706 -11.77 -0.50 -1.06
CA TYR A 706 -12.98 -1.18 -1.54
C TYR A 706 -12.92 -1.41 -3.04
N TYR A 707 -13.26 -2.62 -3.47
CA TYR A 707 -13.37 -3.04 -4.86
C TYR A 707 -14.84 -3.33 -5.18
N ARG A 708 -15.26 -3.20 -6.45
CA ARG A 708 -16.52 -3.77 -6.90
C ARG A 708 -16.39 -5.29 -6.94
N TRP A 709 -17.42 -6.00 -6.47
CA TRP A 709 -17.35 -7.46 -6.49
C TRP A 709 -17.20 -8.03 -7.91
N ALA A 710 -17.85 -7.44 -8.90
CA ALA A 710 -17.70 -7.89 -10.30
C ALA A 710 -16.25 -7.83 -10.79
N ASP A 711 -15.51 -6.77 -10.44
CA ASP A 711 -14.10 -6.60 -10.82
C ASP A 711 -13.21 -7.63 -10.11
N VAL A 712 -13.42 -7.83 -8.79
CA VAL A 712 -12.68 -8.84 -8.02
C VAL A 712 -12.96 -10.25 -8.53
N ARG A 713 -14.23 -10.56 -8.83
CA ARG A 713 -14.64 -11.85 -9.37
C ARG A 713 -13.95 -12.15 -10.71
N ALA A 714 -13.96 -11.21 -11.63
CA ALA A 714 -13.28 -11.35 -12.93
C ALA A 714 -11.76 -11.53 -12.72
N TYR A 715 -11.15 -10.68 -11.90
CA TYR A 715 -9.73 -10.78 -11.55
C TYR A 715 -9.38 -12.16 -10.98
N LEU A 716 -10.13 -12.67 -10.00
CA LEU A 716 -9.88 -13.98 -9.40
C LEU A 716 -10.03 -15.12 -10.42
N GLN A 717 -11.01 -15.05 -11.31
CA GLN A 717 -11.20 -16.03 -12.41
C GLN A 717 -10.00 -16.03 -13.37
N ASP A 718 -9.51 -14.86 -13.75
CA ASP A 718 -8.31 -14.71 -14.57
C ASP A 718 -7.06 -15.26 -13.86
N ARG A 719 -6.91 -14.98 -12.56
CA ARG A 719 -5.80 -15.53 -11.75
C ARG A 719 -5.86 -17.05 -11.67
N VAL A 720 -7.03 -17.64 -11.44
CA VAL A 720 -7.20 -19.09 -11.44
C VAL A 720 -6.82 -19.69 -12.81
N ALA A 721 -7.24 -19.06 -13.91
CA ALA A 721 -6.92 -19.54 -15.27
C ALA A 721 -5.42 -19.63 -15.55
N ILE A 722 -4.57 -18.81 -14.89
CA ILE A 722 -3.10 -18.87 -15.00
C ILE A 722 -2.55 -20.20 -14.45
N PHE A 723 -3.14 -20.74 -13.37
CA PHE A 723 -2.64 -21.92 -12.66
C PHE A 723 -3.37 -23.21 -13.05
N VAL A 724 -4.49 -23.08 -13.74
CA VAL A 724 -5.31 -24.20 -14.20
C VAL A 724 -5.40 -24.11 -15.70
N ASN A 725 -4.95 -25.13 -16.42
CA ASN A 725 -5.12 -25.20 -17.89
C ASN A 725 -6.62 -25.33 -18.21
N ARG A 726 -7.32 -24.22 -18.32
CA ARG A 726 -8.69 -24.13 -18.81
C ARG A 726 -8.72 -23.62 -20.23
#